data_c7ee55ee99f4f9d1dec95bd4ff3ff37e
#
_entry.id   c7ee55ee99f4f9d1dec95bd4ff3ff37e
#
_cell.length_a   1.000
_cell.length_b   1.000
_cell.length_c   1.000
_cell.angle_alpha   90.00
_cell.angle_beta   90.00
_cell.angle_gamma   90.00
#
_symmetry.space_group_name_H-M   'P 1'
#
loop_
_entity.id
_entity.type
_entity.pdbx_description
1 polymer ?
#
loop_
_entity_poly.entity_id
_entity_poly.type
_entity_poly.pdbx_seq_one_letter_code
_entity_poly.pdbx_strand_id
1 'polypeptide(L)'
;MQIADKYSPQEIEQKWYDYWIDNRLFHSEPDGREPYTIVIPPPNVTGMLHMGHMLNNTLQDVLIRRARMSGKNACWVPGMDHASIATEAKVVAMLHEKGIEKSSLTREEFLEYAWEWKEKYGGMILRQLRKLGASCDWERTCFTMDEPRTESVIKVFCDLYEKGKIYRGVRMVNWDPAAQTALSDEEVVFKESHGKLYYLRYMVEGSDKAVIVATTRPETILGDTALCVNPNDPRYGWLPAGARVIVPLVNRAIPVIRDEYVDIEFGTGALKVTPAHDVNDYMLGEKYNLEVIDIFNDDGTINDKVGLYVGMDRFDVRRKIEGDLAAAGLLEKTEDYTNNVGYSERTGVAIEPKLSMQWFLSMGQLAEPATKAVMEDAIRFVPEKYKNTYRHWMENIKDWCISRQLWWGQRIPAWYLPQGGFVVAPTAGEALEKARAKTGDASLQPSDLRQDDDVLDTWFSSWLWPISVFDGIRNPGNREISYYYPTNDLVTGPDIIFFWVARMIMAGYEYRGEKPFGNVYFTGIVRDKIGRKMSKQLGNSPDPLDLIAKYGADGMRMAMLISSSAGNDVMFDEALCEQGRNFGNKIWNAYRLVNGWSADGNAAQDENNRLAVEWFRQTLGVALRQIADDFGSYRISEAFKTAYKLFWDDFSGLYLEMVKPAYGQPIDAPTFEATHTFFDSLMRVLHPFMPFVTEEIWQDLAPRKEGESITVASMPQPAEIDGQLLARFELAREVISSVRNVRNQKNLPQKEALTLKVIADENYPAEYAPVMQKMANLTGIETVTEKDPAAAAFIVKTTQYFVPMAGKIDAEAERRKLTDELSYQEGFLASVMKKLSNERFMQSAPEKVVANERAKQADAEAKIAAIKAQLEALS
;
A
#
# COMPACT_ATOMS: atom_id res chain seq x y z
N MET A 1 -5.76 28.84 -28.10
CA MET A 1 -4.93 29.64 -27.15
C MET A 1 -3.47 29.43 -27.51
N GLN A 2 -2.61 30.47 -27.34
CA GLN A 2 -1.18 30.28 -27.55
C GLN A 2 -0.64 29.57 -26.32
N ILE A 3 -0.21 28.31 -26.47
CA ILE A 3 0.33 27.52 -25.36
C ILE A 3 1.60 28.17 -24.79
N ALA A 4 1.79 28.17 -23.49
CA ALA A 4 2.94 28.78 -22.81
C ALA A 4 4.27 28.16 -23.27
N ASP A 5 5.33 28.99 -23.26
CA ASP A 5 6.68 28.53 -23.66
C ASP A 5 7.27 27.43 -22.76
N LYS A 6 6.83 27.38 -21.53
CA LYS A 6 7.27 26.39 -20.52
C LYS A 6 6.08 25.79 -19.83
N TYR A 7 6.22 24.52 -19.51
CA TYR A 7 5.28 23.82 -18.64
C TYR A 7 5.38 24.35 -17.20
N SER A 8 4.25 24.85 -16.65
CA SER A 8 4.14 25.37 -15.28
C SER A 8 3.00 24.65 -14.56
N PRO A 9 3.28 23.57 -13.82
CA PRO A 9 2.25 22.83 -13.11
C PRO A 9 1.39 23.71 -12.19
N GLN A 10 2.01 24.68 -11.50
CA GLN A 10 1.35 25.54 -10.52
C GLN A 10 0.26 26.43 -11.14
N GLU A 11 0.39 26.78 -12.43
CA GLU A 11 -0.60 27.59 -13.14
C GLU A 11 -1.79 26.78 -13.63
N ILE A 12 -1.60 25.52 -13.95
CA ILE A 12 -2.63 24.68 -14.56
C ILE A 12 -3.37 23.79 -13.58
N GLU A 13 -2.74 23.35 -12.48
CA GLU A 13 -3.29 22.39 -11.53
C GLU A 13 -4.54 22.92 -10.85
N GLN A 14 -4.49 24.15 -10.32
CA GLN A 14 -5.66 24.75 -9.67
C GLN A 14 -6.78 25.02 -10.67
N LYS A 15 -6.44 25.59 -11.85
CA LYS A 15 -7.37 25.85 -12.95
C LYS A 15 -8.19 24.62 -13.32
N TRP A 16 -7.53 23.48 -13.56
CA TRP A 16 -8.23 22.26 -13.99
C TRP A 16 -8.95 21.58 -12.86
N TYR A 17 -8.40 21.64 -11.65
CA TYR A 17 -9.08 21.05 -10.51
C TYR A 17 -10.41 21.77 -10.25
N ASP A 18 -10.42 23.11 -10.25
CA ASP A 18 -11.63 23.90 -10.09
C ASP A 18 -12.61 23.62 -11.23
N TYR A 19 -12.13 23.55 -12.47
CA TYR A 19 -12.96 23.21 -13.63
C TYR A 19 -13.67 21.85 -13.48
N TRP A 20 -12.96 20.83 -13.01
CA TRP A 20 -13.56 19.51 -12.80
C TRP A 20 -14.63 19.53 -11.70
N ILE A 21 -14.41 20.29 -10.64
CA ILE A 21 -15.36 20.43 -9.53
C ILE A 21 -16.59 21.23 -9.96
N ASP A 22 -16.40 22.37 -10.60
CA ASP A 22 -17.50 23.26 -11.04
C ASP A 22 -18.43 22.55 -12.04
N ASN A 23 -17.88 21.68 -12.88
CA ASN A 23 -18.64 20.87 -13.81
C ASN A 23 -19.10 19.51 -13.23
N ARG A 24 -18.88 19.23 -11.94
CA ARG A 24 -19.29 18.01 -11.23
C ARG A 24 -18.81 16.70 -11.91
N LEU A 25 -17.62 16.71 -12.54
CA LEU A 25 -17.14 15.60 -13.37
C LEU A 25 -16.78 14.34 -12.55
N PHE A 26 -16.66 14.47 -11.24
CA PHE A 26 -16.38 13.37 -10.33
C PHE A 26 -17.61 12.84 -9.61
N HIS A 27 -18.74 13.57 -9.73
CA HIS A 27 -19.98 13.19 -9.08
C HIS A 27 -20.63 11.97 -9.75
N SER A 28 -21.16 11.07 -8.95
CA SER A 28 -21.83 9.85 -9.38
C SER A 28 -23.19 9.73 -8.75
N GLU A 29 -24.19 9.44 -9.58
CA GLU A 29 -25.53 9.04 -9.15
C GLU A 29 -25.89 7.70 -9.82
N PRO A 30 -26.67 6.83 -9.15
CA PRO A 30 -27.12 5.59 -9.76
C PRO A 30 -27.84 5.82 -11.09
N ASP A 31 -27.32 5.19 -12.16
CA ASP A 31 -27.89 5.27 -13.51
C ASP A 31 -27.91 3.87 -14.21
N GLY A 32 -27.96 3.82 -15.54
CA GLY A 32 -28.00 2.58 -16.30
C GLY A 32 -26.61 2.00 -16.64
N ARG A 33 -25.52 2.66 -16.27
CA ARG A 33 -24.15 2.20 -16.52
C ARG A 33 -23.75 1.17 -15.47
N GLU A 34 -22.75 0.35 -15.76
CA GLU A 34 -22.11 -0.51 -14.79
C GLU A 34 -21.38 0.34 -13.73
N PRO A 35 -21.66 0.17 -12.43
CA PRO A 35 -20.97 0.90 -11.39
C PRO A 35 -19.52 0.43 -11.26
N TYR A 36 -18.64 1.37 -10.92
CA TYR A 36 -17.28 1.06 -10.46
C TYR A 36 -17.00 1.88 -9.21
N THR A 37 -16.98 1.21 -8.08
CA THR A 37 -16.98 1.87 -6.78
C THR A 37 -15.72 1.54 -5.99
N ILE A 38 -15.08 2.56 -5.45
CA ILE A 38 -14.03 2.45 -4.43
C ILE A 38 -14.45 3.30 -3.23
N VAL A 39 -14.29 2.75 -2.02
CA VAL A 39 -14.35 3.53 -0.79
C VAL A 39 -12.93 3.77 -0.30
N ILE A 40 -12.59 5.01 -0.01
CA ILE A 40 -11.25 5.37 0.47
C ILE A 40 -10.98 4.66 1.80
N PRO A 41 -9.76 4.14 2.07
CA PRO A 41 -9.33 3.89 3.44
C PRO A 41 -9.34 5.23 4.18
N PRO A 42 -10.29 5.46 5.10
CA PRO A 42 -10.49 6.81 5.64
C PRO A 42 -9.28 7.21 6.50
N PRO A 43 -8.53 8.27 6.13
CA PRO A 43 -7.37 8.69 6.92
C PRO A 43 -7.79 9.15 8.31
N ASN A 44 -6.97 8.81 9.30
CA ASN A 44 -7.12 9.26 10.67
C ASN A 44 -6.94 10.78 10.78
N VAL A 45 -7.82 11.46 11.52
CA VAL A 45 -7.72 12.92 11.74
C VAL A 45 -6.63 13.31 12.75
N THR A 46 -5.52 12.57 12.75
CA THR A 46 -4.38 12.75 13.67
C THR A 46 -3.33 13.73 13.16
N GLY A 47 -3.45 14.20 11.94
CA GLY A 47 -2.50 15.14 11.32
C GLY A 47 -2.52 15.12 9.79
N MET A 48 -1.45 15.63 9.19
CA MET A 48 -1.29 15.66 7.72
C MET A 48 -1.03 14.27 7.15
N LEU A 49 -1.45 14.06 5.90
CA LEU A 49 -1.10 12.87 5.12
C LEU A 49 0.41 12.77 4.89
N HIS A 50 0.89 11.56 4.70
CA HIS A 50 2.30 11.24 4.43
C HIS A 50 2.43 10.47 3.10
N MET A 51 3.67 10.14 2.71
CA MET A 51 3.98 9.52 1.42
C MET A 51 3.22 8.21 1.15
N GLY A 52 2.93 7.41 2.17
CA GLY A 52 2.11 6.20 2.03
C GLY A 52 0.67 6.50 1.59
N HIS A 53 0.09 7.60 2.06
CA HIS A 53 -1.22 8.06 1.60
C HIS A 53 -1.15 8.56 0.14
N MET A 54 -0.05 9.21 -0.26
CA MET A 54 0.14 9.64 -1.66
C MET A 54 0.15 8.43 -2.60
N LEU A 55 0.89 7.37 -2.25
CA LEU A 55 0.90 6.11 -3.00
C LEU A 55 -0.50 5.49 -3.10
N ASN A 56 -1.15 5.29 -1.96
CA ASN A 56 -2.44 4.64 -1.88
C ASN A 56 -3.51 5.39 -2.69
N ASN A 57 -3.61 6.70 -2.51
CA ASN A 57 -4.61 7.51 -3.20
C ASN A 57 -4.31 7.71 -4.69
N THR A 58 -3.04 7.74 -5.09
CA THR A 58 -2.67 7.77 -6.51
C THR A 58 -3.13 6.50 -7.23
N LEU A 59 -2.93 5.32 -6.61
CA LEU A 59 -3.39 4.04 -7.19
C LEU A 59 -4.92 3.98 -7.31
N GLN A 60 -5.65 4.41 -6.28
CA GLN A 60 -7.11 4.49 -6.33
C GLN A 60 -7.59 5.42 -7.45
N ASP A 61 -6.99 6.61 -7.56
CA ASP A 61 -7.37 7.60 -8.57
C ASP A 61 -7.12 7.10 -10.00
N VAL A 62 -6.02 6.38 -10.23
CA VAL A 62 -5.73 5.75 -11.51
C VAL A 62 -6.82 4.75 -11.91
N LEU A 63 -7.23 3.90 -10.97
CA LEU A 63 -8.31 2.92 -11.20
C LEU A 63 -9.65 3.60 -11.49
N ILE A 64 -10.00 4.60 -10.71
CA ILE A 64 -11.25 5.37 -10.84
C ILE A 64 -11.28 6.14 -12.17
N ARG A 65 -10.21 6.86 -12.53
CA ARG A 65 -10.15 7.61 -13.81
C ARG A 65 -10.25 6.66 -15.00
N ARG A 66 -9.52 5.55 -14.95
CA ARG A 66 -9.62 4.53 -16.00
C ARG A 66 -11.03 3.96 -16.12
N ALA A 67 -11.69 3.62 -15.02
CA ALA A 67 -13.05 3.09 -15.02
C ALA A 67 -14.04 4.12 -15.64
N ARG A 68 -13.94 5.39 -15.24
CA ARG A 68 -14.75 6.48 -15.77
C ARG A 68 -14.55 6.62 -17.29
N MET A 69 -13.30 6.64 -17.75
CA MET A 69 -12.98 6.72 -19.18
C MET A 69 -13.32 5.43 -19.96
N SER A 70 -13.54 4.32 -19.26
CA SER A 70 -14.05 3.07 -19.85
C SER A 70 -15.59 2.99 -19.91
N GLY A 71 -16.28 4.09 -19.62
CA GLY A 71 -17.73 4.21 -19.72
C GLY A 71 -18.50 3.72 -18.50
N LYS A 72 -17.83 3.34 -17.42
CA LYS A 72 -18.47 2.95 -16.16
C LYS A 72 -18.94 4.17 -15.36
N ASN A 73 -19.91 3.96 -14.50
CA ASN A 73 -20.30 4.96 -13.50
C ASN A 73 -19.34 4.86 -12.30
N ALA A 74 -18.27 5.65 -12.34
CA ALA A 74 -17.21 5.60 -11.35
C ALA A 74 -17.55 6.45 -10.12
N CYS A 75 -17.60 5.81 -8.95
CA CYS A 75 -17.86 6.43 -7.67
C CYS A 75 -16.70 6.18 -6.71
N TRP A 76 -15.97 7.22 -6.36
CA TRP A 76 -14.92 7.15 -5.34
C TRP A 76 -15.33 7.97 -4.12
N VAL A 77 -15.70 7.27 -3.05
CA VAL A 77 -16.23 7.89 -1.83
C VAL A 77 -15.06 8.31 -0.93
N PRO A 78 -14.86 9.63 -0.70
CA PRO A 78 -13.86 10.11 0.25
C PRO A 78 -14.39 10.11 1.67
N GLY A 79 -13.48 10.08 2.65
CA GLY A 79 -13.86 10.21 4.05
C GLY A 79 -12.68 10.24 5.00
N MET A 80 -12.98 10.27 6.29
CA MET A 80 -12.00 10.35 7.37
C MET A 80 -12.44 9.50 8.55
N ASP A 81 -11.46 8.98 9.30
CA ASP A 81 -11.70 8.21 10.52
C ASP A 81 -11.40 9.07 11.77
N HIS A 82 -12.24 8.96 12.78
CA HIS A 82 -12.08 9.66 14.05
C HIS A 82 -10.92 9.13 14.89
N ALA A 83 -10.50 7.90 14.66
CA ALA A 83 -9.28 7.28 15.21
C ALA A 83 -9.15 7.34 16.73
N SER A 84 -10.25 7.16 17.44
CA SER A 84 -10.41 7.13 18.93
C SER A 84 -9.16 7.47 19.76
N ILE A 85 -8.37 6.47 20.16
CA ILE A 85 -7.18 6.61 21.02
C ILE A 85 -6.17 7.60 20.42
N ALA A 86 -5.89 7.46 19.11
CA ALA A 86 -4.83 8.25 18.48
C ALA A 86 -5.19 9.73 18.40
N THR A 87 -6.43 10.07 18.14
CA THR A 87 -6.92 11.46 18.09
C THR A 87 -7.05 12.03 19.50
N GLU A 88 -7.62 11.27 20.45
CA GLU A 88 -7.71 11.71 21.84
C GLU A 88 -6.34 12.04 22.41
N ALA A 89 -5.34 11.19 22.20
CA ALA A 89 -3.96 11.46 22.63
C ALA A 89 -3.39 12.77 22.04
N LYS A 90 -3.73 13.10 20.77
CA LYS A 90 -3.31 14.37 20.15
C LYS A 90 -4.02 15.57 20.75
N VAL A 91 -5.30 15.46 21.04
CA VAL A 91 -6.08 16.52 21.70
C VAL A 91 -5.57 16.74 23.12
N VAL A 92 -5.30 15.68 23.89
CA VAL A 92 -4.72 15.78 25.24
C VAL A 92 -3.35 16.46 25.20
N ALA A 93 -2.47 16.08 24.26
CA ALA A 93 -1.17 16.73 24.09
C ALA A 93 -1.32 18.25 23.77
N MET A 94 -2.24 18.60 22.89
CA MET A 94 -2.54 20.01 22.57
C MET A 94 -3.08 20.78 23.79
N LEU A 95 -3.95 20.16 24.59
CA LEU A 95 -4.46 20.76 25.81
C LEU A 95 -3.35 20.99 26.82
N HIS A 96 -2.47 20.02 27.00
CA HIS A 96 -1.31 20.12 27.90
C HIS A 96 -0.36 21.26 27.48
N GLU A 97 -0.12 21.45 26.17
CA GLU A 97 0.63 22.62 25.64
C GLU A 97 -0.03 23.95 25.99
N LYS A 98 -1.37 23.97 26.14
CA LYS A 98 -2.15 25.13 26.58
C LYS A 98 -2.24 25.26 28.12
N GLY A 99 -1.62 24.33 28.87
CA GLY A 99 -1.69 24.30 30.33
C GLY A 99 -3.03 23.81 30.89
N ILE A 100 -3.79 23.03 30.10
CA ILE A 100 -5.09 22.48 30.48
C ILE A 100 -4.96 20.98 30.69
N GLU A 101 -5.30 20.50 31.87
CA GLU A 101 -5.35 19.08 32.17
C GLU A 101 -6.72 18.49 31.83
N LYS A 102 -6.76 17.34 31.16
CA LYS A 102 -8.02 16.66 30.77
C LYS A 102 -8.89 16.41 32.00
N SER A 103 -8.31 16.07 33.14
CA SER A 103 -9.02 15.84 34.42
C SER A 103 -9.75 17.05 34.99
N SER A 104 -9.44 18.26 34.51
CA SER A 104 -10.10 19.50 34.91
C SER A 104 -11.33 19.82 34.03
N LEU A 105 -11.57 19.04 32.98
CA LEU A 105 -12.67 19.26 32.03
C LEU A 105 -13.81 18.26 32.26
N THR A 106 -15.02 18.67 31.89
CA THR A 106 -16.13 17.76 31.61
C THR A 106 -15.93 17.06 30.27
N ARG A 107 -16.67 15.96 30.03
CA ARG A 107 -16.67 15.28 28.74
C ARG A 107 -17.06 16.22 27.61
N GLU A 108 -18.10 17.01 27.82
CA GLU A 108 -18.63 17.95 26.84
C GLU A 108 -17.58 19.01 26.46
N GLU A 109 -16.93 19.62 27.43
CA GLU A 109 -15.85 20.59 27.21
C GLU A 109 -14.66 19.98 26.43
N PHE A 110 -14.28 18.74 26.78
CA PHE A 110 -13.23 18.02 26.04
C PHE A 110 -13.64 17.78 24.57
N LEU A 111 -14.88 17.36 24.34
CA LEU A 111 -15.39 17.08 22.99
C LEU A 111 -15.40 18.34 22.12
N GLU A 112 -15.61 19.54 22.67
CA GLU A 112 -15.48 20.78 21.90
C GLU A 112 -14.07 20.92 21.32
N TYR A 113 -13.02 20.70 22.11
CA TYR A 113 -11.63 20.70 21.63
C TYR A 113 -11.36 19.60 20.61
N ALA A 114 -11.94 18.43 20.77
CA ALA A 114 -11.77 17.31 19.85
C ALA A 114 -12.44 17.60 18.49
N TRP A 115 -13.60 18.25 18.47
CA TRP A 115 -14.27 18.70 17.24
C TRP A 115 -13.50 19.82 16.56
N GLU A 116 -12.95 20.80 17.28
CA GLU A 116 -12.05 21.83 16.70
C GLU A 116 -10.82 21.18 16.04
N TRP A 117 -10.23 20.18 16.71
CA TRP A 117 -9.12 19.42 16.14
C TRP A 117 -9.50 18.73 14.82
N LYS A 118 -10.65 18.05 14.81
CA LYS A 118 -11.19 17.37 13.62
C LYS A 118 -11.42 18.34 12.46
N GLU A 119 -12.01 19.50 12.71
CA GLU A 119 -12.25 20.52 11.66
C GLU A 119 -10.93 21.01 11.05
N LYS A 120 -9.94 21.29 11.88
CA LYS A 120 -8.63 21.76 11.43
C LYS A 120 -7.91 20.71 10.56
N TYR A 121 -7.75 19.49 11.07
CA TYR A 121 -6.94 18.47 10.39
C TYR A 121 -7.73 17.74 9.30
N GLY A 122 -9.01 17.55 9.45
CA GLY A 122 -9.88 17.02 8.41
C GLY A 122 -9.90 17.91 7.16
N GLY A 123 -10.06 19.23 7.34
CA GLY A 123 -9.97 20.19 6.23
C GLY A 123 -8.60 20.16 5.53
N MET A 124 -7.53 19.92 6.28
CA MET A 124 -6.17 19.79 5.73
C MET A 124 -6.00 18.52 4.90
N ILE A 125 -6.48 17.38 5.39
CA ILE A 125 -6.46 16.08 4.68
C ILE A 125 -7.16 16.21 3.33
N LEU A 126 -8.37 16.75 3.31
CA LEU A 126 -9.14 16.92 2.07
C LEU A 126 -8.42 17.84 1.07
N ARG A 127 -7.79 18.91 1.56
CA ARG A 127 -6.98 19.81 0.69
C ARG A 127 -5.76 19.07 0.10
N GLN A 128 -5.07 18.24 0.88
CA GLN A 128 -3.92 17.46 0.40
C GLN A 128 -4.34 16.48 -0.72
N LEU A 129 -5.49 15.81 -0.57
CA LEU A 129 -6.03 14.93 -1.60
C LEU A 129 -6.39 15.70 -2.88
N ARG A 130 -7.01 16.88 -2.75
CA ARG A 130 -7.32 17.73 -3.90
C ARG A 130 -6.04 18.20 -4.61
N LYS A 131 -5.01 18.58 -3.87
CA LYS A 131 -3.72 18.98 -4.44
C LYS A 131 -2.99 17.83 -5.16
N LEU A 132 -3.20 16.59 -4.73
CA LEU A 132 -2.73 15.39 -5.44
C LEU A 132 -3.49 15.15 -6.76
N GLY A 133 -4.63 15.80 -6.96
CA GLY A 133 -5.50 15.60 -8.11
C GLY A 133 -6.50 14.44 -7.95
N ALA A 134 -6.80 14.04 -6.72
CA ALA A 134 -7.73 12.96 -6.46
C ALA A 134 -9.15 13.28 -6.99
N SER A 135 -9.70 12.38 -7.81
CA SER A 135 -11.01 12.52 -8.46
C SER A 135 -12.16 11.91 -7.63
N CYS A 136 -12.15 12.21 -6.32
CA CYS A 136 -13.19 11.79 -5.40
C CYS A 136 -14.51 12.49 -5.69
N ASP A 137 -15.61 11.80 -5.41
CA ASP A 137 -16.94 12.42 -5.31
C ASP A 137 -17.07 13.18 -3.99
N TRP A 138 -16.66 14.44 -3.99
CA TRP A 138 -16.56 15.27 -2.79
C TRP A 138 -17.91 15.56 -2.12
N GLU A 139 -19.00 15.44 -2.85
CA GLU A 139 -20.35 15.60 -2.32
C GLU A 139 -20.73 14.44 -1.37
N ARG A 140 -20.02 13.30 -1.49
CA ARG A 140 -20.17 12.12 -0.65
C ARG A 140 -19.17 12.04 0.50
N THR A 141 -18.47 13.14 0.81
CA THR A 141 -17.49 13.15 1.90
C THR A 141 -18.14 12.74 3.22
N CYS A 142 -17.59 11.69 3.85
CA CYS A 142 -18.09 11.11 5.09
C CYS A 142 -17.05 11.19 6.21
N PHE A 143 -17.52 11.20 7.45
CA PHE A 143 -16.71 11.07 8.65
C PHE A 143 -17.30 9.94 9.52
N THR A 144 -16.45 9.07 10.08
CA THR A 144 -16.92 7.90 10.84
C THR A 144 -17.76 8.25 12.07
N MET A 145 -17.69 9.52 12.56
CA MET A 145 -18.54 10.02 13.67
C MET A 145 -19.59 11.03 13.24
N ASP A 146 -19.87 11.20 11.95
CA ASP A 146 -21.05 12.00 11.58
C ASP A 146 -22.34 11.28 12.01
N GLU A 147 -23.45 12.03 12.08
CA GLU A 147 -24.70 11.53 12.63
C GLU A 147 -25.19 10.22 11.95
N PRO A 148 -25.28 10.11 10.61
CA PRO A 148 -25.73 8.87 9.97
C PRO A 148 -24.85 7.66 10.22
N ARG A 149 -23.51 7.85 10.33
CA ARG A 149 -22.57 6.76 10.64
C ARG A 149 -22.64 6.37 12.10
N THR A 150 -22.77 7.34 13.00
CA THR A 150 -22.97 7.10 14.43
C THR A 150 -24.26 6.30 14.68
N GLU A 151 -25.38 6.68 14.08
CA GLU A 151 -26.63 5.94 14.17
C GLU A 151 -26.49 4.49 13.66
N SER A 152 -25.77 4.31 12.54
CA SER A 152 -25.49 2.99 11.99
C SER A 152 -24.68 2.11 12.97
N VAL A 153 -23.63 2.67 13.58
CA VAL A 153 -22.80 1.99 14.58
C VAL A 153 -23.60 1.59 15.81
N ILE A 154 -24.41 2.50 16.35
CA ILE A 154 -25.25 2.24 17.52
C ILE A 154 -26.30 1.16 17.21
N LYS A 155 -26.94 1.22 16.04
CA LYS A 155 -27.91 0.20 15.59
C LYS A 155 -27.25 -1.17 15.48
N VAL A 156 -26.04 -1.25 14.91
CA VAL A 156 -25.27 -2.50 14.79
C VAL A 156 -24.89 -3.05 16.16
N PHE A 157 -24.49 -2.22 17.11
CA PHE A 157 -24.20 -2.65 18.46
C PHE A 157 -25.44 -3.27 19.12
N CYS A 158 -26.58 -2.58 19.07
CA CYS A 158 -27.83 -3.07 19.64
C CYS A 158 -28.27 -4.39 18.99
N ASP A 159 -28.20 -4.51 17.67
CA ASP A 159 -28.58 -5.72 16.93
C ASP A 159 -27.69 -6.93 17.30
N LEU A 160 -26.36 -6.72 17.34
CA LEU A 160 -25.42 -7.79 17.70
C LEU A 160 -25.55 -8.19 19.18
N TYR A 161 -25.91 -7.25 20.07
CA TYR A 161 -26.22 -7.55 21.45
C TYR A 161 -27.50 -8.39 21.58
N GLU A 162 -28.55 -8.02 20.90
CA GLU A 162 -29.81 -8.79 20.88
C GLU A 162 -29.63 -10.20 20.30
N LYS A 163 -28.73 -10.35 19.31
CA LYS A 163 -28.32 -11.66 18.76
C LYS A 163 -27.39 -12.46 19.69
N GLY A 164 -27.01 -11.92 20.83
CA GLY A 164 -26.09 -12.56 21.79
C GLY A 164 -24.62 -12.61 21.31
N LYS A 165 -24.28 -11.88 20.25
CA LYS A 165 -22.90 -11.83 19.72
C LYS A 165 -22.05 -10.79 20.47
N ILE A 166 -22.64 -9.72 21.00
CA ILE A 166 -21.98 -8.79 21.92
C ILE A 166 -22.34 -9.16 23.33
N TYR A 167 -21.34 -9.21 24.20
CA TYR A 167 -21.49 -9.48 25.63
C TYR A 167 -20.56 -8.60 26.49
N ARG A 168 -20.88 -8.44 27.78
CA ARG A 168 -20.07 -7.75 28.75
C ARG A 168 -19.53 -8.76 29.76
N GLY A 169 -18.21 -8.74 29.99
CA GLY A 169 -17.60 -9.69 30.91
C GLY A 169 -16.22 -9.27 31.39
N VAL A 170 -15.77 -9.89 32.50
CA VAL A 170 -14.41 -9.74 33.00
C VAL A 170 -13.50 -10.68 32.20
N ARG A 171 -12.50 -10.12 31.53
CA ARG A 171 -11.45 -10.90 30.87
C ARG A 171 -10.10 -10.23 31.04
N MET A 172 -9.03 -11.00 30.86
CA MET A 172 -7.70 -10.46 30.74
C MET A 172 -7.59 -9.69 29.42
N VAL A 173 -7.28 -8.39 29.51
CA VAL A 173 -7.12 -7.50 28.34
C VAL A 173 -5.71 -6.92 28.34
N ASN A 174 -5.26 -6.45 27.19
CA ASN A 174 -4.08 -5.61 27.06
C ASN A 174 -4.45 -4.19 27.48
N TRP A 175 -3.82 -3.68 28.50
CA TRP A 175 -4.07 -2.34 29.04
C TRP A 175 -2.96 -1.38 28.69
N ASP A 176 -3.31 -0.21 28.18
CA ASP A 176 -2.38 0.90 27.94
C ASP A 176 -2.40 1.85 29.14
N PRO A 177 -1.35 1.86 29.98
CA PRO A 177 -1.35 2.69 31.21
C PRO A 177 -1.20 4.20 30.90
N ALA A 178 -0.65 4.59 29.75
CA ALA A 178 -0.53 6.00 29.38
C ALA A 178 -1.86 6.57 28.87
N ALA A 179 -2.58 5.81 28.06
CA ALA A 179 -3.91 6.17 27.58
C ALA A 179 -5.03 5.76 28.57
N GLN A 180 -4.72 4.95 29.59
CA GLN A 180 -5.66 4.39 30.57
C GLN A 180 -6.88 3.72 29.92
N THR A 181 -6.62 2.88 28.92
CA THR A 181 -7.67 2.19 28.16
C THR A 181 -7.25 0.79 27.75
N ALA A 182 -8.25 -0.08 27.52
CA ALA A 182 -8.05 -1.39 26.93
C ALA A 182 -7.66 -1.28 25.44
N LEU A 183 -6.85 -2.23 24.99
CA LEU A 183 -6.44 -2.42 23.61
C LEU A 183 -6.95 -3.76 23.10
N SER A 184 -7.16 -3.88 21.79
CA SER A 184 -7.29 -5.18 21.13
C SER A 184 -5.92 -5.84 20.94
N ASP A 185 -5.92 -7.17 20.74
CA ASP A 185 -4.66 -7.92 20.58
C ASP A 185 -3.82 -7.40 19.40
N GLU A 186 -4.46 -6.96 18.32
CA GLU A 186 -3.83 -6.42 17.13
C GLU A 186 -3.13 -5.06 17.35
N GLU A 187 -3.54 -4.30 18.40
CA GLU A 187 -2.94 -3.00 18.75
C GLU A 187 -1.65 -3.14 19.57
N VAL A 188 -1.21 -4.38 19.84
CA VAL A 188 0.01 -4.67 20.59
C VAL A 188 1.14 -5.06 19.65
N VAL A 189 2.22 -4.29 19.69
CA VAL A 189 3.44 -4.54 18.93
C VAL A 189 4.51 -5.14 19.83
N PHE A 190 4.95 -6.35 19.51
CA PHE A 190 6.02 -7.00 20.26
C PHE A 190 7.39 -6.49 19.80
N LYS A 191 8.22 -6.08 20.76
CA LYS A 191 9.58 -5.61 20.52
C LYS A 191 10.55 -6.37 21.41
N GLU A 192 11.70 -6.72 20.85
CA GLU A 192 12.82 -7.23 21.62
C GLU A 192 13.27 -6.18 22.63
N SER A 193 13.33 -6.58 23.91
CA SER A 193 13.69 -5.72 25.02
C SER A 193 14.75 -6.39 25.88
N HIS A 194 15.81 -5.63 26.17
CA HIS A 194 16.89 -6.07 27.02
C HIS A 194 16.57 -5.71 28.49
N GLY A 195 16.58 -6.72 29.34
CA GLY A 195 16.27 -6.60 30.75
C GLY A 195 17.06 -7.60 31.55
N LYS A 196 16.55 -7.95 32.75
CA LYS A 196 17.15 -8.93 33.62
C LYS A 196 16.15 -10.06 33.94
N LEU A 197 16.69 -11.23 34.17
CA LEU A 197 15.98 -12.35 34.77
C LEU A 197 16.41 -12.43 36.24
N TYR A 198 15.44 -12.32 37.16
CA TYR A 198 15.63 -12.30 38.59
C TYR A 198 15.33 -13.67 39.16
N TYR A 199 16.26 -14.27 39.93
CA TYR A 199 16.09 -15.53 40.61
C TYR A 199 15.75 -15.26 42.05
N LEU A 200 14.53 -15.59 42.48
CA LEU A 200 13.97 -15.22 43.78
C LEU A 200 13.75 -16.44 44.67
N ARG A 201 14.04 -16.31 45.96
CA ARG A 201 13.89 -17.37 46.96
C ARG A 201 12.51 -17.27 47.60
N TYR A 202 11.62 -18.21 47.31
CA TYR A 202 10.37 -18.40 48.05
C TYR A 202 10.58 -19.40 49.16
N MET A 203 10.64 -18.92 50.41
CA MET A 203 10.88 -19.79 51.58
C MET A 203 9.67 -20.70 51.81
N VAL A 204 9.91 -21.97 52.03
CA VAL A 204 8.82 -22.94 52.35
C VAL A 204 8.39 -22.69 53.80
N GLU A 205 7.07 -22.55 54.03
CA GLU A 205 6.48 -22.23 55.32
C GLU A 205 6.91 -23.27 56.38
N GLY A 206 7.48 -22.83 57.46
CA GLY A 206 7.97 -23.69 58.55
C GLY A 206 9.26 -24.46 58.25
N SER A 207 9.99 -24.08 57.20
CA SER A 207 11.24 -24.71 56.79
C SER A 207 12.31 -23.67 56.44
N ASP A 208 13.58 -24.07 56.49
CA ASP A 208 14.74 -23.29 56.04
C ASP A 208 15.02 -23.46 54.55
N LYS A 209 14.22 -24.25 53.87
CA LYS A 209 14.34 -24.50 52.42
C LYS A 209 13.60 -23.47 51.61
N ALA A 210 14.08 -23.20 50.42
CA ALA A 210 13.45 -22.31 49.47
C ALA A 210 13.21 -22.99 48.11
N VAL A 211 12.17 -22.56 47.41
CA VAL A 211 11.97 -22.82 45.98
C VAL A 211 12.48 -21.60 45.23
N ILE A 212 13.32 -21.78 44.22
CA ILE A 212 13.85 -20.69 43.41
C ILE A 212 12.93 -20.49 42.20
N VAL A 213 12.48 -19.26 42.00
CA VAL A 213 11.65 -18.83 40.84
C VAL A 213 12.42 -17.83 40.02
N ALA A 214 12.37 -17.94 38.70
CA ALA A 214 12.94 -16.96 37.79
C ALA A 214 11.83 -16.09 37.16
N THR A 215 11.99 -14.78 37.24
CA THR A 215 11.01 -13.84 36.63
C THR A 215 11.69 -12.63 35.99
N THR A 216 11.12 -12.13 34.92
CA THR A 216 11.53 -10.85 34.31
C THR A 216 10.78 -9.66 34.91
N ARG A 217 9.75 -9.93 35.74
CA ARG A 217 8.84 -8.94 36.32
C ARG A 217 8.77 -9.05 37.86
N PRO A 218 9.87 -8.72 38.56
CA PRO A 218 9.90 -8.86 40.03
C PRO A 218 8.88 -7.97 40.74
N GLU A 219 8.43 -6.86 40.14
CA GLU A 219 7.38 -6.00 40.70
C GLU A 219 6.05 -6.72 40.88
N THR A 220 5.74 -7.74 40.05
CA THR A 220 4.45 -8.44 40.09
C THR A 220 4.36 -9.50 41.22
N ILE A 221 5.48 -9.86 41.88
CA ILE A 221 5.45 -10.82 43.00
C ILE A 221 4.52 -10.39 44.15
N LEU A 222 4.30 -9.07 44.27
CA LEU A 222 3.41 -8.50 45.26
C LEU A 222 1.98 -9.06 45.16
N GLY A 223 1.57 -9.45 43.94
CA GLY A 223 0.26 -10.05 43.62
C GLY A 223 0.26 -11.56 43.51
N ASP A 224 1.34 -12.27 43.83
CA ASP A 224 1.40 -13.73 43.71
C ASP A 224 0.42 -14.43 44.65
N THR A 225 -0.29 -15.42 44.09
CA THR A 225 -1.30 -16.18 44.88
C THR A 225 -1.06 -17.68 44.88
N ALA A 226 -0.14 -18.18 44.05
CA ALA A 226 0.38 -19.55 44.12
C ALA A 226 1.81 -19.63 43.55
N LEU A 227 2.47 -20.74 43.82
CA LEU A 227 3.66 -21.20 43.14
C LEU A 227 3.30 -22.51 42.46
N CYS A 228 3.66 -22.66 41.14
CA CYS A 228 3.37 -23.84 40.37
C CYS A 228 4.65 -24.63 40.04
N VAL A 229 4.60 -25.94 40.19
CA VAL A 229 5.68 -26.87 39.75
C VAL A 229 5.08 -28.01 38.94
N ASN A 230 5.88 -28.59 38.06
CA ASN A 230 5.42 -29.75 37.30
C ASN A 230 5.33 -30.98 38.22
N PRO A 231 4.25 -31.77 38.20
CA PRO A 231 4.10 -32.96 39.04
C PRO A 231 5.18 -34.03 38.80
N ASN A 232 5.75 -34.04 37.59
CA ASN A 232 6.75 -35.00 37.16
C ASN A 232 8.19 -34.48 37.31
N ASP A 233 8.43 -33.28 37.87
CA ASP A 233 9.75 -32.74 38.09
C ASP A 233 10.39 -33.30 39.35
N PRO A 234 11.46 -34.10 39.26
CA PRO A 234 12.11 -34.71 40.43
C PRO A 234 12.75 -33.69 41.36
N ARG A 235 13.06 -32.47 40.88
CA ARG A 235 13.65 -31.41 41.70
C ARG A 235 12.73 -30.95 42.81
N TYR A 236 11.42 -31.15 42.66
CA TYR A 236 10.40 -30.74 43.61
C TYR A 236 9.68 -31.89 44.31
N GLY A 237 10.16 -33.13 44.14
CA GLY A 237 9.60 -34.32 44.79
C GLY A 237 9.66 -34.26 46.35
N TRP A 238 10.54 -33.44 46.93
CA TRP A 238 10.67 -33.24 48.39
C TRP A 238 9.60 -32.33 48.99
N LEU A 239 8.84 -31.59 48.17
CA LEU A 239 7.74 -30.71 48.64
C LEU A 239 6.54 -31.60 49.03
N PRO A 240 6.04 -31.49 50.30
CA PRO A 240 4.89 -32.28 50.71
C PRO A 240 3.61 -31.84 50.00
N ALA A 241 2.62 -32.70 49.97
CA ALA A 241 1.28 -32.32 49.54
C ALA A 241 0.73 -31.20 50.42
N GLY A 242 0.18 -30.14 49.81
CA GLY A 242 -0.30 -28.96 50.52
C GLY A 242 0.79 -28.02 51.01
N ALA A 243 2.05 -28.17 50.53
CA ALA A 243 3.13 -27.22 50.85
C ALA A 243 2.72 -25.76 50.54
N ARG A 244 3.19 -24.87 51.37
CA ARG A 244 3.03 -23.41 51.18
C ARG A 244 4.39 -22.73 51.15
N VAL A 245 4.47 -21.66 50.40
CA VAL A 245 5.65 -20.80 50.32
C VAL A 245 5.33 -19.38 50.72
N ILE A 246 6.34 -18.64 51.15
CA ILE A 246 6.20 -17.24 51.55
C ILE A 246 6.59 -16.33 50.41
N VAL A 247 5.69 -15.45 49.98
CA VAL A 247 5.96 -14.42 49.00
C VAL A 247 7.04 -13.47 49.53
N PRO A 248 8.14 -13.27 48.78
CA PRO A 248 9.21 -12.35 49.19
C PRO A 248 8.69 -10.96 49.49
N LEU A 249 9.22 -10.33 50.53
CA LEU A 249 8.88 -8.99 51.05
C LEU A 249 7.45 -8.83 51.62
N VAL A 250 6.46 -9.47 50.96
CA VAL A 250 5.03 -9.39 51.36
C VAL A 250 4.73 -10.25 52.59
N ASN A 251 5.51 -11.29 52.84
CA ASN A 251 5.34 -12.27 53.90
C ASN A 251 3.97 -12.98 53.90
N ARG A 252 3.30 -13.07 52.73
CA ARG A 252 2.06 -13.81 52.53
C ARG A 252 2.36 -15.28 52.20
N ALA A 253 1.77 -16.22 52.93
CA ALA A 253 1.87 -17.64 52.62
C ALA A 253 0.89 -17.99 51.50
N ILE A 254 1.39 -18.63 50.42
CA ILE A 254 0.63 -19.06 49.25
C ILE A 254 0.80 -20.56 48.96
N PRO A 255 -0.18 -21.27 48.41
CA PRO A 255 -0.09 -22.70 48.10
C PRO A 255 0.93 -23.00 46.99
N VAL A 256 1.53 -24.20 47.08
CA VAL A 256 2.23 -24.81 45.93
C VAL A 256 1.24 -25.70 45.21
N ILE A 257 0.93 -25.35 43.98
CA ILE A 257 0.09 -26.14 43.06
C ILE A 257 0.96 -26.96 42.11
N ARG A 258 0.41 -28.03 41.51
CA ARG A 258 1.12 -28.93 40.60
C ARG A 258 0.38 -29.01 39.31
N ASP A 259 1.04 -28.59 38.23
CA ASP A 259 0.46 -28.58 36.90
C ASP A 259 1.50 -28.91 35.81
N GLU A 260 1.12 -29.71 34.83
CA GLU A 260 1.96 -30.05 33.66
C GLU A 260 2.22 -28.87 32.71
N TYR A 261 1.52 -27.75 32.91
CA TYR A 261 1.79 -26.50 32.21
C TYR A 261 3.23 -26.01 32.39
N VAL A 262 3.83 -26.26 33.57
CA VAL A 262 5.23 -25.85 33.85
C VAL A 262 6.18 -26.77 33.07
N ASP A 263 6.96 -26.17 32.17
CA ASP A 263 8.02 -26.89 31.46
C ASP A 263 9.20 -27.22 32.40
N ILE A 264 9.50 -28.51 32.52
CA ILE A 264 10.60 -29.03 33.34
C ILE A 264 11.96 -28.53 32.84
N GLU A 265 12.12 -28.39 31.52
CA GLU A 265 13.39 -28.01 30.88
C GLU A 265 13.63 -26.49 30.92
N PHE A 266 12.59 -25.70 31.22
CA PHE A 266 12.69 -24.24 31.20
C PHE A 266 13.01 -23.66 32.60
N GLY A 267 14.09 -22.90 32.68
CA GLY A 267 14.48 -22.16 33.88
C GLY A 267 14.66 -23.02 35.11
N THR A 268 14.02 -22.63 36.20
CA THR A 268 14.06 -23.37 37.48
C THR A 268 13.06 -24.52 37.57
N GLY A 269 12.11 -24.62 36.64
CA GLY A 269 10.98 -25.55 36.68
C GLY A 269 9.94 -25.17 37.77
N ALA A 270 10.02 -23.99 38.34
CA ALA A 270 9.04 -23.42 39.23
C ALA A 270 8.54 -22.07 38.72
N LEU A 271 7.24 -21.90 38.66
CA LEU A 271 6.55 -20.73 38.13
C LEU A 271 5.83 -20.01 39.29
N LYS A 272 6.05 -18.72 39.45
CA LYS A 272 5.17 -17.87 40.28
C LYS A 272 3.86 -17.65 39.52
N VAL A 273 2.76 -17.62 40.24
CA VAL A 273 1.43 -17.46 39.62
C VAL A 273 0.78 -16.16 40.09
N THR A 274 0.63 -15.21 39.17
CA THR A 274 0.05 -13.88 39.42
C THR A 274 -1.18 -13.70 38.52
N PRO A 275 -2.35 -14.24 38.91
CA PRO A 275 -3.52 -14.29 37.99
C PRO A 275 -4.01 -12.92 37.51
N ALA A 276 -3.69 -11.83 38.22
CA ALA A 276 -4.10 -10.49 37.80
C ALA A 276 -3.23 -9.89 36.68
N HIS A 277 -2.01 -10.40 36.42
CA HIS A 277 -1.00 -9.71 35.63
C HIS A 277 -0.33 -10.56 34.57
N ASP A 278 -0.82 -11.78 34.31
CA ASP A 278 -0.39 -12.67 33.23
C ASP A 278 -1.55 -13.53 32.75
N VAL A 279 -1.67 -13.69 31.43
CA VAL A 279 -2.79 -14.44 30.79
C VAL A 279 -2.74 -15.93 31.17
N ASN A 280 -1.55 -16.53 31.21
CA ASN A 280 -1.40 -17.96 31.52
C ASN A 280 -1.59 -18.21 33.04
N ASP A 281 -1.09 -17.29 33.85
CA ASP A 281 -1.31 -17.34 35.31
C ASP A 281 -2.80 -17.18 35.65
N TYR A 282 -3.55 -16.39 34.87
CA TYR A 282 -4.99 -16.27 35.01
C TYR A 282 -5.72 -17.60 34.77
N MET A 283 -5.34 -18.32 33.66
CA MET A 283 -5.91 -19.66 33.37
C MET A 283 -5.61 -20.68 34.50
N LEU A 284 -4.41 -20.65 35.06
CA LEU A 284 -4.08 -21.44 36.25
C LEU A 284 -4.90 -20.99 37.45
N GLY A 285 -5.09 -19.69 37.60
CA GLY A 285 -5.93 -19.10 38.64
C GLY A 285 -7.37 -19.61 38.63
N GLU A 286 -8.00 -19.65 37.45
CA GLU A 286 -9.34 -20.22 37.26
C GLU A 286 -9.35 -21.72 37.52
N LYS A 287 -8.39 -22.49 37.00
CA LYS A 287 -8.29 -23.95 37.17
C LYS A 287 -8.16 -24.37 38.63
N TYR A 288 -7.43 -23.60 39.42
CA TYR A 288 -7.15 -23.90 40.81
C TYR A 288 -7.93 -23.02 41.81
N ASN A 289 -8.85 -22.19 41.33
CA ASN A 289 -9.66 -21.25 42.10
C ASN A 289 -8.79 -20.38 43.01
N LEU A 290 -7.72 -19.79 42.47
CA LEU A 290 -6.79 -18.92 43.19
C LEU A 290 -7.38 -17.53 43.38
N GLU A 291 -6.95 -16.85 44.42
CA GLU A 291 -7.23 -15.43 44.65
C GLU A 291 -6.62 -14.58 43.54
N VAL A 292 -7.30 -13.49 43.14
CA VAL A 292 -6.83 -12.53 42.15
C VAL A 292 -6.51 -11.22 42.89
N ILE A 293 -5.23 -10.86 42.92
CA ILE A 293 -4.74 -9.63 43.59
C ILE A 293 -4.17 -8.70 42.53
N ASP A 294 -4.99 -7.76 42.07
CA ASP A 294 -4.56 -6.68 41.17
C ASP A 294 -3.79 -5.61 41.97
N ILE A 295 -2.53 -5.40 41.62
CA ILE A 295 -1.63 -4.48 42.32
C ILE A 295 -1.41 -3.16 41.60
N PHE A 296 -1.94 -2.97 40.43
CA PHE A 296 -1.75 -1.76 39.64
C PHE A 296 -2.99 -0.86 39.62
N ASN A 297 -2.75 0.45 39.65
CA ASN A 297 -3.71 1.45 39.20
C ASN A 297 -3.77 1.51 37.67
N ASP A 298 -4.74 2.24 37.12
CA ASP A 298 -4.93 2.37 35.67
C ASP A 298 -3.76 3.05 34.96
N ASP A 299 -3.01 3.90 35.67
CA ASP A 299 -1.80 4.57 35.17
C ASP A 299 -0.51 3.72 35.29
N GLY A 300 -0.62 2.48 35.78
CA GLY A 300 0.52 1.57 35.94
C GLY A 300 1.34 1.81 37.23
N THR A 301 0.87 2.66 38.12
CA THR A 301 1.45 2.79 39.49
C THR A 301 0.95 1.69 40.42
N ILE A 302 1.71 1.39 41.49
CA ILE A 302 1.27 0.41 42.48
C ILE A 302 0.12 0.99 43.33
N ASN A 303 -0.93 0.21 43.52
CA ASN A 303 -2.06 0.57 44.39
C ASN A 303 -1.81 0.26 45.87
N ASP A 304 -2.79 0.49 46.73
CA ASP A 304 -2.68 0.34 48.19
C ASP A 304 -2.98 -1.09 48.70
N LYS A 305 -3.38 -2.04 47.85
CA LYS A 305 -3.82 -3.40 48.29
C LYS A 305 -2.76 -4.19 49.06
N VAL A 306 -1.49 -3.99 48.75
CA VAL A 306 -0.38 -4.71 49.38
C VAL A 306 0.40 -3.83 50.36
N GLY A 307 0.22 -2.51 50.30
CA GLY A 307 0.84 -1.57 51.24
C GLY A 307 2.34 -1.34 51.03
N LEU A 308 2.93 -1.89 49.97
CA LEU A 308 4.33 -1.69 49.59
C LEU A 308 4.40 -0.91 48.28
N TYR A 309 5.32 0.04 48.15
CA TYR A 309 5.60 0.85 46.96
C TYR A 309 4.41 1.66 46.43
N VAL A 310 3.40 1.93 47.26
CA VAL A 310 2.16 2.61 46.86
C VAL A 310 2.45 3.92 46.13
N GLY A 311 1.82 4.12 44.96
CA GLY A 311 1.96 5.29 44.12
C GLY A 311 3.24 5.34 43.27
N MET A 312 4.13 4.35 43.38
CA MET A 312 5.34 4.29 42.54
C MET A 312 5.03 3.65 41.17
N ASP A 313 5.67 4.16 40.10
CA ASP A 313 5.62 3.54 38.78
C ASP A 313 6.21 2.12 38.81
N ARG A 314 5.60 1.20 38.09
CA ARG A 314 5.97 -0.21 38.01
C ARG A 314 7.43 -0.46 37.62
N PHE A 315 8.03 0.37 36.77
CA PHE A 315 9.44 0.22 36.39
C PHE A 315 10.39 0.79 37.45
N ASP A 316 9.96 1.82 38.18
CA ASP A 316 10.69 2.30 39.36
C ASP A 316 10.69 1.26 40.47
N VAL A 317 9.54 0.59 40.68
CA VAL A 317 9.46 -0.53 41.64
C VAL A 317 10.35 -1.69 41.18
N ARG A 318 10.39 -2.03 39.89
CA ARG A 318 11.27 -3.08 39.34
C ARG A 318 12.74 -2.82 39.67
N ARG A 319 13.18 -1.57 39.59
CA ARG A 319 14.55 -1.17 39.97
C ARG A 319 14.79 -1.20 41.48
N LYS A 320 13.83 -0.74 42.25
CA LYS A 320 13.95 -0.65 43.71
C LYS A 320 13.85 -2.02 44.36
N ILE A 321 12.93 -2.87 43.95
CA ILE A 321 12.67 -4.18 44.55
C ILE A 321 13.88 -5.13 44.44
N GLU A 322 14.73 -4.97 43.42
CA GLU A 322 16.00 -5.70 43.31
C GLU A 322 16.89 -5.49 44.53
N GLY A 323 17.05 -4.23 44.98
CA GLY A 323 17.83 -3.88 46.14
C GLY A 323 17.22 -4.38 47.47
N ASP A 324 15.89 -4.26 47.57
CA ASP A 324 15.17 -4.67 48.78
C ASP A 324 15.18 -6.21 48.95
N LEU A 325 15.05 -6.96 47.81
CA LEU A 325 15.19 -8.42 47.82
C LEU A 325 16.61 -8.89 48.14
N ALA A 326 17.63 -8.20 47.64
CA ALA A 326 19.02 -8.49 47.97
C ALA A 326 19.32 -8.22 49.45
N ALA A 327 18.86 -7.10 50.00
CA ALA A 327 19.00 -6.77 51.41
C ALA A 327 18.30 -7.78 52.36
N ALA A 328 17.16 -8.34 51.90
CA ALA A 328 16.44 -9.38 52.63
C ALA A 328 17.06 -10.79 52.48
N GLY A 329 18.06 -10.97 51.58
CA GLY A 329 18.64 -12.30 51.31
C GLY A 329 17.72 -13.19 50.46
N LEU A 330 16.75 -12.61 49.75
CA LEU A 330 15.73 -13.29 48.98
C LEU A 330 16.01 -13.23 47.48
N LEU A 331 17.07 -12.53 47.03
CA LEU A 331 17.57 -12.52 45.68
C LEU A 331 18.74 -13.51 45.55
N GLU A 332 18.58 -14.59 44.80
CA GLU A 332 19.63 -15.58 44.58
C GLU A 332 20.70 -15.08 43.57
N LYS A 333 20.26 -14.56 42.42
CA LYS A 333 21.09 -13.95 41.39
C LYS A 333 20.24 -13.18 40.36
N THR A 334 20.92 -12.43 39.51
CA THR A 334 20.33 -11.80 38.33
C THR A 334 21.16 -12.17 37.08
N GLU A 335 20.53 -12.27 35.94
CA GLU A 335 21.17 -12.51 34.63
C GLU A 335 20.60 -11.54 33.62
N ASP A 336 21.43 -11.08 32.65
CA ASP A 336 20.93 -10.33 31.54
C ASP A 336 20.01 -11.22 30.69
N TYR A 337 18.86 -10.72 30.31
CA TYR A 337 17.85 -11.47 29.60
C TYR A 337 17.18 -10.64 28.54
N THR A 338 17.03 -11.20 27.36
CA THR A 338 16.32 -10.57 26.24
C THR A 338 15.01 -11.29 26.00
N ASN A 339 13.91 -10.55 25.98
CA ASN A 339 12.58 -11.08 25.73
C ASN A 339 11.74 -10.13 24.85
N ASN A 340 10.66 -10.65 24.28
CA ASN A 340 9.71 -9.86 23.55
C ASN A 340 8.66 -9.27 24.50
N VAL A 341 8.60 -7.95 24.57
CA VAL A 341 7.62 -7.20 25.37
C VAL A 341 6.59 -6.57 24.45
N GLY A 342 5.30 -6.68 24.81
CA GLY A 342 4.20 -6.01 24.14
C GLY A 342 4.18 -4.51 24.44
N TYR A 343 4.05 -3.71 23.39
CA TYR A 343 3.92 -2.25 23.48
C TYR A 343 2.64 -1.79 22.76
N SER A 344 1.99 -0.77 23.31
CA SER A 344 0.91 -0.09 22.62
C SER A 344 1.41 0.52 21.31
N GLU A 345 0.77 0.19 20.21
CA GLU A 345 1.09 0.81 18.90
C GLU A 345 0.88 2.33 18.92
N ARG A 346 -0.06 2.82 19.75
CA ARG A 346 -0.51 4.21 19.75
C ARG A 346 0.32 5.11 20.66
N THR A 347 0.61 4.66 21.87
CA THR A 347 1.36 5.46 22.85
C THR A 347 2.83 5.08 22.93
N GLY A 348 3.19 3.88 22.45
CA GLY A 348 4.56 3.36 22.50
C GLY A 348 5.02 2.90 23.86
N VAL A 349 4.11 2.81 24.86
CA VAL A 349 4.43 2.30 26.21
C VAL A 349 4.22 0.81 26.29
N ALA A 350 4.94 0.14 27.20
CA ALA A 350 4.72 -1.28 27.48
C ALA A 350 3.31 -1.48 28.06
N ILE A 351 2.57 -2.42 27.51
CA ILE A 351 1.22 -2.77 27.95
C ILE A 351 1.27 -3.55 29.27
N GLU A 352 0.13 -3.54 30.00
CA GLU A 352 -0.09 -4.38 31.18
C GLU A 352 -1.24 -5.35 30.91
N PRO A 353 -1.04 -6.67 31.07
CA PRO A 353 -2.17 -7.59 31.17
C PRO A 353 -3.01 -7.22 32.40
N LYS A 354 -4.31 -6.97 32.21
CA LYS A 354 -5.20 -6.50 33.29
C LYS A 354 -6.56 -7.19 33.20
N LEU A 355 -7.07 -7.68 34.30
CA LEU A 355 -8.46 -8.13 34.39
C LEU A 355 -9.40 -6.91 34.42
N SER A 356 -10.25 -6.81 33.41
CA SER A 356 -11.16 -5.69 33.31
C SER A 356 -12.53 -6.12 32.78
N MET A 357 -13.56 -5.42 33.27
CA MET A 357 -14.92 -5.59 32.77
C MET A 357 -15.08 -4.80 31.48
N GLN A 358 -15.14 -5.48 30.35
CA GLN A 358 -15.17 -4.88 29.03
C GLN A 358 -16.32 -5.44 28.19
N TRP A 359 -16.58 -4.78 27.07
CA TRP A 359 -17.52 -5.27 26.05
C TRP A 359 -16.75 -6.01 24.95
N PHE A 360 -17.27 -7.16 24.54
CA PHE A 360 -16.66 -8.04 23.56
C PHE A 360 -17.65 -8.41 22.48
N LEU A 361 -17.14 -8.51 21.23
CA LEU A 361 -17.82 -9.13 20.12
C LEU A 361 -17.29 -10.55 19.90
N SER A 362 -18.17 -11.54 19.90
CA SER A 362 -17.81 -12.92 19.58
C SER A 362 -17.57 -13.08 18.09
N MET A 363 -16.34 -13.40 17.71
CA MET A 363 -15.86 -13.35 16.33
C MET A 363 -15.98 -14.67 15.57
N GLY A 364 -16.01 -15.81 16.25
CA GLY A 364 -15.91 -17.14 15.62
C GLY A 364 -16.93 -17.37 14.51
N GLN A 365 -18.22 -17.12 14.79
CA GLN A 365 -19.28 -17.30 13.79
C GLN A 365 -19.24 -16.31 12.63
N LEU A 366 -18.72 -15.09 12.86
CA LEU A 366 -18.54 -14.07 11.83
C LEU A 366 -17.37 -14.40 10.91
N ALA A 367 -16.34 -15.06 11.44
CA ALA A 367 -15.13 -15.40 10.73
C ALA A 367 -15.32 -16.50 9.67
N GLU A 368 -16.22 -17.45 9.89
CA GLU A 368 -16.39 -18.61 9.01
C GLU A 368 -16.74 -18.22 7.54
N PRO A 369 -17.81 -17.45 7.26
CA PRO A 369 -18.15 -17.05 5.90
C PRO A 369 -17.09 -16.11 5.32
N ALA A 370 -16.46 -15.26 6.12
CA ALA A 370 -15.41 -14.35 5.69
C ALA A 370 -14.13 -15.09 5.29
N THR A 371 -13.76 -16.15 6.00
CA THR A 371 -12.63 -17.02 5.64
C THR A 371 -12.89 -17.72 4.32
N LYS A 372 -14.05 -18.32 4.17
CA LYS A 372 -14.47 -19.01 2.95
C LYS A 372 -14.40 -18.10 1.72
N ALA A 373 -14.92 -16.87 1.83
CA ALA A 373 -14.96 -15.91 0.74
C ALA A 373 -13.58 -15.60 0.15
N VAL A 374 -12.55 -15.51 0.97
CA VAL A 374 -11.17 -15.24 0.52
C VAL A 374 -10.50 -16.52 0.04
N MET A 375 -10.71 -17.66 0.71
CA MET A 375 -10.05 -18.92 0.32
C MET A 375 -10.57 -19.45 -1.02
N GLU A 376 -11.84 -19.23 -1.34
CA GLU A 376 -12.49 -19.64 -2.60
C GLU A 376 -12.44 -18.56 -3.70
N ASP A 377 -11.67 -17.49 -3.52
CA ASP A 377 -11.51 -16.36 -4.46
C ASP A 377 -12.82 -15.62 -4.81
N ALA A 378 -13.86 -15.73 -4.00
CA ALA A 378 -15.01 -14.84 -4.09
C ALA A 378 -14.58 -13.38 -3.84
N ILE A 379 -13.57 -13.19 -2.99
CA ILE A 379 -12.80 -11.95 -2.82
C ILE A 379 -11.34 -12.24 -3.17
N ARG A 380 -10.84 -11.59 -4.20
CA ARG A 380 -9.48 -11.80 -4.69
C ARG A 380 -8.47 -10.90 -3.95
N PHE A 381 -7.41 -11.47 -3.39
CA PHE A 381 -6.30 -10.73 -2.82
C PHE A 381 -5.17 -10.54 -3.84
N VAL A 382 -4.70 -9.32 -3.98
CA VAL A 382 -3.60 -8.96 -4.87
C VAL A 382 -2.50 -8.25 -4.05
N PRO A 383 -1.32 -8.86 -3.86
CA PRO A 383 -0.93 -10.20 -4.30
C PRO A 383 -1.51 -11.32 -3.44
N GLU A 384 -1.62 -12.51 -4.01
CA GLU A 384 -2.21 -13.70 -3.40
C GLU A 384 -1.49 -14.17 -2.12
N LYS A 385 -0.21 -13.83 -1.94
CA LYS A 385 0.59 -14.20 -0.77
C LYS A 385 -0.08 -13.89 0.57
N TYR A 386 -0.91 -12.84 0.63
CA TYR A 386 -1.62 -12.45 1.86
C TYR A 386 -2.79 -13.35 2.25
N LYS A 387 -3.24 -14.25 1.37
CA LYS A 387 -4.28 -15.26 1.70
C LYS A 387 -3.83 -16.17 2.86
N ASN A 388 -2.57 -16.58 2.88
CA ASN A 388 -2.06 -17.45 3.96
C ASN A 388 -2.03 -16.74 5.31
N THR A 389 -1.58 -15.47 5.33
CA THR A 389 -1.58 -14.63 6.54
C THR A 389 -3.01 -14.41 7.05
N TYR A 390 -3.94 -14.10 6.13
CA TYR A 390 -5.36 -13.94 6.43
C TYR A 390 -5.96 -15.22 7.03
N ARG A 391 -5.74 -16.38 6.39
CA ARG A 391 -6.25 -17.68 6.86
C ARG A 391 -5.76 -17.98 8.26
N HIS A 392 -4.45 -17.88 8.51
CA HIS A 392 -3.87 -18.20 9.82
C HIS A 392 -4.49 -17.37 10.95
N TRP A 393 -4.73 -16.09 10.71
CA TRP A 393 -5.36 -15.22 11.70
C TRP A 393 -6.84 -15.57 11.90
N MET A 394 -7.59 -15.83 10.82
CA MET A 394 -9.00 -16.15 10.87
C MET A 394 -9.29 -17.49 11.58
N GLU A 395 -8.41 -18.48 11.39
CA GLU A 395 -8.52 -19.79 12.06
C GLU A 395 -8.22 -19.71 13.58
N ASN A 396 -7.48 -18.69 14.01
CA ASN A 396 -7.11 -18.47 15.41
C ASN A 396 -7.74 -17.21 16.02
N ILE A 397 -8.85 -16.76 15.43
CA ILE A 397 -9.48 -15.50 15.83
C ILE A 397 -10.01 -15.55 17.26
N LYS A 398 -9.76 -14.49 18.01
CA LYS A 398 -10.27 -14.29 19.36
C LYS A 398 -11.44 -13.32 19.37
N ASP A 399 -12.19 -13.30 20.48
CA ASP A 399 -13.22 -12.30 20.69
C ASP A 399 -12.62 -10.89 20.74
N TRP A 400 -13.27 -9.96 20.08
CA TRP A 400 -12.79 -8.59 19.93
C TRP A 400 -13.26 -7.73 21.09
N CYS A 401 -12.32 -7.16 21.89
CA CYS A 401 -12.61 -6.14 22.88
C CYS A 401 -12.96 -4.83 22.17
N ILE A 402 -14.23 -4.43 22.25
CA ILE A 402 -14.77 -3.28 21.51
C ILE A 402 -14.96 -2.02 22.37
N SER A 403 -14.74 -2.06 23.66
CA SER A 403 -14.85 -0.89 24.55
C SER A 403 -13.51 -0.19 24.78
N ARG A 404 -13.57 1.14 24.86
CA ARG A 404 -12.43 2.00 25.16
C ARG A 404 -12.82 3.02 26.22
N GLN A 405 -11.94 3.23 27.21
CA GLN A 405 -12.13 4.18 28.31
C GLN A 405 -11.69 5.60 27.87
N LEU A 406 -12.34 6.09 26.81
CA LEU A 406 -12.07 7.38 26.17
C LEU A 406 -13.32 8.24 26.13
N TRP A 407 -13.17 9.50 25.76
CA TRP A 407 -14.29 10.41 25.51
C TRP A 407 -14.57 10.62 24.03
N TRP A 408 -13.54 10.49 23.19
CA TRP A 408 -13.66 10.66 21.73
C TRP A 408 -13.99 9.33 21.04
N GLY A 409 -15.24 9.20 20.62
CA GLY A 409 -15.79 8.02 19.93
C GLY A 409 -17.30 7.90 20.12
N GLN A 410 -17.91 6.89 19.47
CA GLN A 410 -19.31 6.55 19.67
C GLN A 410 -19.51 5.95 21.07
N ARG A 411 -20.29 6.62 21.89
CA ARG A 411 -20.59 6.17 23.25
C ARG A 411 -21.40 4.88 23.24
N ILE A 412 -21.02 3.92 24.07
CA ILE A 412 -21.68 2.62 24.15
C ILE A 412 -23.16 2.81 24.57
N PRO A 413 -24.12 2.21 23.85
CA PRO A 413 -25.56 2.38 24.10
C PRO A 413 -26.10 1.45 25.17
N ALA A 414 -25.36 1.30 26.27
CA ALA A 414 -25.77 0.58 27.47
C ALA A 414 -26.14 1.56 28.56
N TRP A 415 -27.25 1.29 29.25
CA TRP A 415 -27.86 2.17 30.23
C TRP A 415 -28.05 1.43 31.57
N TYR A 416 -27.31 1.84 32.60
CA TYR A 416 -27.29 1.23 33.91
C TYR A 416 -28.52 1.67 34.73
N LEU A 417 -29.07 0.67 35.45
CA LEU A 417 -30.25 0.84 36.28
C LEU A 417 -29.84 1.18 37.73
N PRO A 418 -30.63 1.96 38.49
CA PRO A 418 -30.33 2.32 39.86
C PRO A 418 -30.14 1.11 40.79
N GLN A 419 -30.89 0.04 40.59
CA GLN A 419 -30.84 -1.19 41.36
C GLN A 419 -29.82 -2.23 40.86
N GLY A 420 -28.98 -1.84 39.89
CA GLY A 420 -28.01 -2.74 39.27
C GLY A 420 -28.51 -3.37 37.96
N GLY A 421 -27.56 -3.85 37.16
CA GLY A 421 -27.83 -4.31 35.83
C GLY A 421 -27.92 -3.17 34.78
N PHE A 422 -28.22 -3.50 33.54
CA PHE A 422 -28.30 -2.52 32.44
C PHE A 422 -29.31 -2.98 31.39
N VAL A 423 -29.68 -2.07 30.51
CA VAL A 423 -30.38 -2.31 29.25
C VAL A 423 -29.57 -1.75 28.09
N VAL A 424 -29.73 -2.32 26.90
CA VAL A 424 -29.10 -1.83 25.65
C VAL A 424 -30.19 -1.25 24.77
N ALA A 425 -30.03 0.01 24.40
CA ALA A 425 -30.97 0.72 23.56
C ALA A 425 -30.26 1.90 22.84
N PRO A 426 -30.66 2.24 21.61
CA PRO A 426 -30.01 3.30 20.82
C PRO A 426 -30.22 4.71 21.39
N THR A 427 -31.33 4.94 22.11
CA THR A 427 -31.70 6.23 22.69
C THR A 427 -32.09 6.12 24.16
N ALA A 428 -31.97 7.24 24.89
CA ALA A 428 -32.41 7.30 26.29
C ALA A 428 -33.89 7.00 26.46
N GLY A 429 -34.73 7.38 25.48
CA GLY A 429 -36.19 7.10 25.51
C GLY A 429 -36.45 5.61 25.42
N GLU A 430 -35.88 4.91 24.46
CA GLU A 430 -35.99 3.45 24.31
C GLU A 430 -35.38 2.70 25.49
N ALA A 431 -34.27 3.21 26.02
CA ALA A 431 -33.66 2.67 27.22
C ALA A 431 -34.59 2.73 28.43
N LEU A 432 -35.30 3.85 28.60
CA LEU A 432 -36.29 4.01 29.66
C LEU A 432 -37.45 3.03 29.52
N GLU A 433 -37.97 2.83 28.30
CA GLU A 433 -39.01 1.84 28.03
C GLU A 433 -38.54 0.42 28.36
N LYS A 434 -37.35 0.03 27.88
CA LYS A 434 -36.73 -1.27 28.21
C LYS A 434 -36.47 -1.43 29.72
N ALA A 435 -36.02 -0.35 30.39
CA ALA A 435 -35.77 -0.36 31.83
C ALA A 435 -37.05 -0.56 32.64
N ARG A 436 -38.11 0.16 32.32
CA ARG A 436 -39.44 -0.01 32.95
C ARG A 436 -39.99 -1.41 32.73
N ALA A 437 -39.90 -1.95 31.52
CA ALA A 437 -40.29 -3.31 31.21
C ALA A 437 -39.47 -4.36 31.97
N LYS A 438 -38.17 -4.15 32.12
CA LYS A 438 -37.28 -5.09 32.82
C LYS A 438 -37.45 -5.10 34.34
N THR A 439 -37.66 -3.91 34.90
CA THR A 439 -37.79 -3.76 36.39
C THR A 439 -39.22 -3.85 36.90
N GLY A 440 -40.21 -3.63 36.04
CA GLY A 440 -41.61 -3.46 36.43
C GLY A 440 -41.90 -2.09 37.09
N ASP A 441 -40.94 -1.18 37.13
CA ASP A 441 -41.04 0.14 37.74
C ASP A 441 -41.39 1.21 36.72
N ALA A 442 -42.67 1.59 36.63
CA ALA A 442 -43.16 2.62 35.73
C ALA A 442 -42.77 4.06 36.19
N SER A 443 -42.26 4.22 37.41
CA SER A 443 -41.87 5.55 37.93
C SER A 443 -40.50 6.01 37.52
N LEU A 444 -39.65 5.12 36.98
CA LEU A 444 -38.31 5.46 36.48
C LEU A 444 -38.37 6.66 35.49
N GLN A 445 -37.44 7.57 35.69
CA GLN A 445 -37.21 8.75 34.83
C GLN A 445 -35.95 8.60 34.01
N PRO A 446 -35.75 9.33 32.90
CA PRO A 446 -34.52 9.33 32.15
C PRO A 446 -33.27 9.64 32.98
N SER A 447 -33.39 10.53 33.98
CA SER A 447 -32.32 10.89 34.93
C SER A 447 -31.86 9.78 35.86
N ASP A 448 -32.66 8.72 36.00
CA ASP A 448 -32.34 7.56 36.81
C ASP A 448 -31.43 6.55 36.07
N LEU A 449 -31.34 6.71 34.75
CA LEU A 449 -30.47 5.87 33.92
C LEU A 449 -29.14 6.55 33.67
N ARG A 450 -28.04 5.83 33.83
CA ARG A 450 -26.70 6.29 33.52
C ARG A 450 -26.17 5.54 32.29
N GLN A 451 -25.92 6.28 31.19
CA GLN A 451 -25.30 5.67 30.00
C GLN A 451 -23.85 5.26 30.33
N ASP A 452 -23.37 4.20 29.72
CA ASP A 452 -21.98 3.74 29.81
C ASP A 452 -21.02 4.91 29.47
N ASP A 453 -19.92 5.03 30.21
CA ASP A 453 -18.95 6.10 30.01
C ASP A 453 -17.92 5.75 28.92
N ASP A 454 -17.82 4.48 28.56
CA ASP A 454 -16.91 4.02 27.52
C ASP A 454 -17.43 4.33 26.11
N VAL A 455 -16.50 4.40 25.17
CA VAL A 455 -16.80 4.49 23.73
C VAL A 455 -16.41 3.21 23.01
N LEU A 456 -16.89 3.06 21.79
CA LEU A 456 -16.53 1.95 20.92
C LEU A 456 -15.15 2.16 20.29
N ASP A 457 -14.45 1.06 20.05
CA ASP A 457 -13.25 1.01 19.23
C ASP A 457 -13.51 1.64 17.85
N THR A 458 -12.59 2.46 17.37
CA THR A 458 -12.70 3.12 16.05
C THR A 458 -12.96 2.12 14.92
N TRP A 459 -12.39 0.92 15.00
CA TRP A 459 -12.60 -0.12 14.01
C TRP A 459 -14.04 -0.67 14.00
N PHE A 460 -14.79 -0.52 15.09
CA PHE A 460 -16.21 -0.88 15.15
C PHE A 460 -17.11 0.11 14.38
N SER A 461 -16.59 1.24 13.96
CA SER A 461 -17.25 2.13 13.01
C SER A 461 -16.77 1.88 11.58
N SER A 462 -15.47 1.79 11.37
CA SER A 462 -14.88 1.67 10.03
C SER A 462 -15.09 0.30 9.38
N TRP A 463 -15.37 -0.78 10.13
CA TRP A 463 -15.74 -2.07 9.55
C TRP A 463 -17.06 -2.06 8.76
N LEU A 464 -17.92 -1.06 9.03
CA LEU A 464 -19.17 -0.85 8.32
C LEU A 464 -19.01 0.03 7.06
N TRP A 465 -17.79 0.53 6.80
CA TRP A 465 -17.54 1.60 5.84
C TRP A 465 -18.18 1.36 4.46
N PRO A 466 -18.00 0.22 3.76
CA PRO A 466 -18.62 -0.01 2.45
C PRO A 466 -20.16 -0.01 2.46
N ILE A 467 -20.77 -0.22 3.62
CA ILE A 467 -22.22 -0.27 3.80
C ILE A 467 -22.74 1.08 4.26
N SER A 468 -22.09 1.68 5.27
CA SER A 468 -22.58 2.88 5.96
C SER A 468 -22.46 4.14 5.12
N VAL A 469 -21.46 4.23 4.22
CA VAL A 469 -21.31 5.39 3.31
C VAL A 469 -22.46 5.51 2.31
N PHE A 470 -23.18 4.40 2.03
CA PHE A 470 -24.37 4.36 1.21
C PHE A 470 -25.64 4.16 2.03
N ASP A 471 -25.60 4.46 3.32
CA ASP A 471 -26.72 4.35 4.26
C ASP A 471 -27.39 2.95 4.33
N GLY A 472 -26.60 1.90 4.05
CA GLY A 472 -27.11 0.54 3.92
C GLY A 472 -27.43 -0.16 5.25
N ILE A 473 -27.07 0.42 6.40
CA ILE A 473 -27.44 -0.08 7.74
C ILE A 473 -28.81 0.48 8.18
N ARG A 474 -29.02 1.79 8.02
CA ARG A 474 -30.27 2.43 8.41
C ARG A 474 -31.38 2.16 7.40
N ASN A 475 -31.04 2.21 6.12
CA ASN A 475 -31.94 2.03 4.98
C ASN A 475 -31.43 0.91 4.04
N PRO A 476 -31.52 -0.38 4.43
CA PRO A 476 -30.86 -1.48 3.73
C PRO A 476 -31.37 -1.76 2.31
N GLY A 477 -32.51 -1.20 1.92
CA GLY A 477 -33.12 -1.32 0.59
C GLY A 477 -33.03 -0.05 -0.27
N ASN A 478 -32.24 0.95 0.13
CA ASN A 478 -32.14 2.19 -0.64
C ASN A 478 -31.45 1.98 -1.99
N ARG A 479 -31.65 2.92 -2.92
CA ARG A 479 -31.15 2.82 -4.30
C ARG A 479 -29.62 2.82 -4.39
N GLU A 480 -28.95 3.57 -3.53
CA GLU A 480 -27.49 3.71 -3.58
C GLU A 480 -26.78 2.43 -3.15
N ILE A 481 -27.15 1.86 -1.99
CA ILE A 481 -26.54 0.60 -1.55
C ILE A 481 -26.81 -0.53 -2.55
N SER A 482 -27.99 -0.54 -3.19
CA SER A 482 -28.33 -1.54 -4.19
C SER A 482 -27.56 -1.39 -5.49
N TYR A 483 -27.04 -0.20 -5.77
CA TYR A 483 -26.28 0.11 -6.99
C TYR A 483 -24.76 0.03 -6.79
N TYR A 484 -24.23 0.59 -5.70
CA TYR A 484 -22.79 0.71 -5.48
C TYR A 484 -22.16 -0.45 -4.70
N TYR A 485 -22.97 -1.26 -4.04
CA TYR A 485 -22.50 -2.40 -3.25
C TYR A 485 -22.84 -3.74 -3.94
N PRO A 486 -21.93 -4.74 -3.97
CA PRO A 486 -20.54 -4.70 -3.47
C PRO A 486 -19.68 -3.68 -4.22
N THR A 487 -18.70 -3.07 -3.52
CA THR A 487 -17.73 -2.20 -4.18
C THR A 487 -16.76 -3.05 -5.05
N ASN A 488 -16.05 -2.43 -5.99
CA ASN A 488 -15.21 -3.18 -6.92
C ASN A 488 -13.86 -3.53 -6.30
N ASP A 489 -13.10 -2.51 -5.94
CA ASP A 489 -11.75 -2.68 -5.43
C ASP A 489 -11.58 -1.96 -4.08
N LEU A 490 -10.88 -2.61 -3.17
CA LEU A 490 -10.36 -2.01 -1.95
C LEU A 490 -8.85 -1.89 -2.12
N VAL A 491 -8.30 -0.68 -1.97
CA VAL A 491 -6.85 -0.44 -2.04
C VAL A 491 -6.36 -0.03 -0.66
N THR A 492 -5.53 -0.84 -0.03
CA THR A 492 -5.10 -0.62 1.36
C THR A 492 -3.71 -1.18 1.65
N GLY A 493 -3.12 -0.81 2.79
CA GLY A 493 -1.90 -1.41 3.30
C GLY A 493 -2.14 -2.81 3.89
N PRO A 494 -1.17 -3.71 3.83
CA PRO A 494 -1.29 -5.05 4.41
C PRO A 494 -1.26 -5.04 5.95
N ASP A 495 -0.79 -3.98 6.55
CA ASP A 495 -0.73 -3.77 7.99
C ASP A 495 -2.11 -3.66 8.66
N ILE A 496 -3.16 -3.36 7.89
CA ILE A 496 -4.54 -3.29 8.40
C ILE A 496 -5.46 -4.40 7.87
N ILE A 497 -4.90 -5.53 7.43
CA ILE A 497 -5.68 -6.71 7.01
C ILE A 497 -6.67 -7.13 8.11
N PHE A 498 -6.18 -7.26 9.35
CA PHE A 498 -6.99 -7.77 10.47
C PHE A 498 -7.84 -6.68 11.10
N PHE A 499 -7.32 -5.46 11.16
CA PHE A 499 -8.04 -4.33 11.72
C PHE A 499 -9.25 -3.94 10.89
N TRP A 500 -9.11 -3.97 9.56
CA TRP A 500 -10.11 -3.40 8.66
C TRP A 500 -10.65 -4.37 7.62
N VAL A 501 -9.77 -4.97 6.78
CA VAL A 501 -10.21 -5.82 5.65
C VAL A 501 -11.05 -7.00 6.13
N ALA A 502 -10.53 -7.80 7.06
CA ALA A 502 -11.23 -8.96 7.59
C ALA A 502 -12.55 -8.58 8.27
N ARG A 503 -12.54 -7.51 9.07
CA ARG A 503 -13.72 -7.02 9.78
C ARG A 503 -14.79 -6.49 8.81
N MET A 504 -14.43 -5.78 7.73
CA MET A 504 -15.40 -5.40 6.69
C MET A 504 -16.01 -6.60 5.99
N ILE A 505 -15.23 -7.65 5.71
CA ILE A 505 -15.77 -8.88 5.11
C ILE A 505 -16.80 -9.53 6.04
N MET A 506 -16.50 -9.61 7.34
CA MET A 506 -17.45 -10.13 8.34
C MET A 506 -18.73 -9.29 8.39
N ALA A 507 -18.61 -7.97 8.43
CA ALA A 507 -19.76 -7.06 8.42
C ALA A 507 -20.60 -7.21 7.14
N GLY A 508 -19.96 -7.37 5.99
CA GLY A 508 -20.62 -7.59 4.71
C GLY A 508 -21.51 -8.84 4.73
N TYR A 509 -20.99 -9.96 5.18
CA TYR A 509 -21.75 -11.19 5.29
C TYR A 509 -22.83 -11.13 6.38
N GLU A 510 -22.58 -10.49 7.51
CA GLU A 510 -23.55 -10.35 8.60
C GLU A 510 -24.75 -9.47 8.21
N TYR A 511 -24.50 -8.33 7.52
CA TYR A 511 -25.53 -7.32 7.28
C TYR A 511 -26.07 -7.28 5.86
N ARG A 512 -25.33 -7.84 4.89
CA ARG A 512 -25.73 -7.88 3.47
C ARG A 512 -25.85 -9.28 2.91
N GLY A 513 -25.34 -10.31 3.61
CA GLY A 513 -25.31 -11.69 3.14
C GLY A 513 -24.36 -11.94 1.96
N GLU A 514 -23.50 -10.96 1.64
CA GLU A 514 -22.57 -11.02 0.51
C GLU A 514 -21.28 -10.23 0.80
N LYS A 515 -20.29 -10.41 -0.06
CA LYS A 515 -18.99 -9.76 0.04
C LYS A 515 -19.09 -8.22 -0.05
N PRO A 516 -18.26 -7.47 0.70
CA PRO A 516 -18.28 -6.01 0.63
C PRO A 516 -17.53 -5.43 -0.57
N PHE A 517 -16.60 -6.16 -1.17
CA PHE A 517 -15.79 -5.77 -2.33
C PHE A 517 -15.37 -7.02 -3.13
N GLY A 518 -15.03 -6.79 -4.41
CA GLY A 518 -14.58 -7.87 -5.30
C GLY A 518 -13.11 -8.23 -5.12
N ASN A 519 -12.26 -7.22 -5.02
CA ASN A 519 -10.81 -7.40 -4.91
C ASN A 519 -10.22 -6.53 -3.82
N VAL A 520 -9.08 -6.97 -3.27
CA VAL A 520 -8.26 -6.20 -2.34
C VAL A 520 -6.86 -6.06 -2.93
N TYR A 521 -6.50 -4.84 -3.31
CA TYR A 521 -5.15 -4.50 -3.75
C TYR A 521 -4.34 -4.00 -2.54
N PHE A 522 -3.31 -4.76 -2.16
CA PHE A 522 -2.40 -4.37 -1.09
C PHE A 522 -1.25 -3.53 -1.63
N THR A 523 -1.10 -2.33 -1.12
CA THR A 523 0.04 -1.46 -1.41
C THR A 523 1.28 -1.90 -0.63
N GLY A 524 2.47 -1.53 -1.10
CA GLY A 524 3.68 -1.61 -0.30
C GLY A 524 3.79 -0.45 0.70
N ILE A 525 4.76 -0.57 1.61
CA ILE A 525 5.13 0.51 2.52
C ILE A 525 6.14 1.41 1.82
N VAL A 526 5.97 2.74 1.95
CA VAL A 526 6.96 3.69 1.43
C VAL A 526 8.11 3.80 2.43
N ARG A 527 9.32 3.54 1.94
CA ARG A 527 10.58 3.57 2.70
C ARG A 527 11.52 4.63 2.16
N ASP A 528 12.44 5.07 2.97
CA ASP A 528 13.53 5.94 2.53
C ASP A 528 14.60 5.18 1.71
N LYS A 529 15.57 5.91 1.17
CA LYS A 529 16.66 5.36 0.32
C LYS A 529 17.46 4.23 0.94
N ILE A 530 17.47 4.13 2.28
CA ILE A 530 18.21 3.09 3.02
C ILE A 530 17.28 2.03 3.61
N GLY A 531 16.02 1.99 3.18
CA GLY A 531 15.05 0.94 3.51
C GLY A 531 14.31 1.11 4.83
N ARG A 532 14.44 2.25 5.53
CA ARG A 532 13.69 2.50 6.77
C ARG A 532 12.28 2.97 6.45
N LYS A 533 11.30 2.52 7.23
CA LYS A 533 9.92 3.05 7.16
C LYS A 533 9.96 4.56 7.38
N MET A 534 9.31 5.31 6.49
CA MET A 534 9.21 6.76 6.63
C MET A 534 8.32 7.14 7.81
N SER A 535 8.81 8.04 8.66
CA SER A 535 8.04 8.61 9.76
C SER A 535 8.47 10.05 10.05
N LYS A 536 7.54 10.85 10.58
CA LYS A 536 7.84 12.23 11.01
C LYS A 536 8.83 12.27 12.17
N GLN A 537 8.78 11.27 13.06
CA GLN A 537 9.69 11.16 14.20
C GLN A 537 11.15 10.94 13.79
N LEU A 538 11.38 10.21 12.69
CA LEU A 538 12.73 9.98 12.14
C LEU A 538 13.20 11.13 11.25
N GLY A 539 12.34 12.10 10.92
CA GLY A 539 12.67 13.22 10.02
C GLY A 539 12.98 12.78 8.57
N ASN A 540 12.64 11.55 8.19
CA ASN A 540 12.92 10.97 6.87
C ASN A 540 11.69 10.94 5.94
N SER A 541 10.58 11.59 6.32
CA SER A 541 9.36 11.70 5.51
C SER A 541 9.19 13.15 5.05
N PRO A 542 9.42 13.46 3.76
CA PRO A 542 9.18 14.80 3.24
C PRO A 542 7.68 15.14 3.29
N ASP A 543 7.37 16.44 3.34
CA ASP A 543 5.99 16.91 3.22
C ASP A 543 5.52 16.73 1.76
N PRO A 544 4.44 15.97 1.52
CA PRO A 544 3.90 15.79 0.17
C PRO A 544 3.51 17.10 -0.52
N LEU A 545 3.02 18.10 0.22
CA LEU A 545 2.65 19.40 -0.36
C LEU A 545 3.86 20.17 -0.87
N ASP A 546 4.99 20.10 -0.18
CA ASP A 546 6.25 20.72 -0.62
C ASP A 546 6.75 20.07 -1.91
N LEU A 547 6.66 18.75 -2.01
CA LEU A 547 7.01 18.02 -3.23
C LEU A 547 6.08 18.35 -4.40
N ILE A 548 4.77 18.44 -4.17
CA ILE A 548 3.80 18.86 -5.19
C ILE A 548 4.08 20.31 -5.62
N ALA A 549 4.35 21.21 -4.68
CA ALA A 549 4.68 22.60 -5.01
C ALA A 549 5.96 22.71 -5.85
N LYS A 550 6.94 21.82 -5.66
CA LYS A 550 8.23 21.86 -6.36
C LYS A 550 8.19 21.14 -7.72
N TYR A 551 7.49 20.01 -7.82
CA TYR A 551 7.55 19.10 -8.97
C TYR A 551 6.23 18.97 -9.73
N GLY A 552 5.15 19.50 -9.18
CA GLY A 552 3.79 19.32 -9.66
C GLY A 552 3.15 18.02 -9.18
N ALA A 553 1.82 17.97 -9.17
CA ALA A 553 1.04 16.80 -8.79
C ALA A 553 1.29 15.62 -9.73
N ASP A 554 1.36 15.86 -11.05
CA ASP A 554 1.67 14.82 -12.05
C ASP A 554 3.07 14.22 -11.82
N GLY A 555 4.05 15.05 -11.43
CA GLY A 555 5.40 14.59 -11.09
C GLY A 555 5.41 13.71 -9.84
N MET A 556 4.65 14.08 -8.80
CA MET A 556 4.49 13.30 -7.58
C MET A 556 3.78 11.96 -7.85
N ARG A 557 2.71 11.97 -8.64
CA ARG A 557 1.96 10.76 -9.02
C ARG A 557 2.84 9.78 -9.78
N MET A 558 3.61 10.25 -10.74
CA MET A 558 4.56 9.43 -11.48
C MET A 558 5.60 8.78 -10.54
N ALA A 559 6.15 9.56 -9.60
CA ALA A 559 7.12 9.03 -8.62
C ALA A 559 6.54 7.88 -7.80
N MET A 560 5.26 7.97 -7.41
CA MET A 560 4.57 6.89 -6.69
C MET A 560 4.34 5.66 -7.57
N LEU A 561 4.03 5.85 -8.86
CA LEU A 561 3.62 4.76 -9.76
C LEU A 561 4.81 3.96 -10.32
N ILE A 562 5.92 4.60 -10.64
CA ILE A 562 7.01 3.97 -11.42
C ILE A 562 7.68 2.81 -10.70
N SER A 563 7.69 2.86 -9.36
CA SER A 563 8.33 1.85 -8.50
C SER A 563 7.32 0.98 -7.75
N SER A 564 6.01 1.25 -7.87
CA SER A 564 4.99 0.54 -7.11
C SER A 564 4.62 -0.78 -7.77
N SER A 565 4.69 -1.88 -7.01
CA SER A 565 4.06 -3.15 -7.38
C SER A 565 3.28 -3.69 -6.19
N ALA A 566 2.20 -4.41 -6.46
CA ALA A 566 1.31 -4.91 -5.42
C ALA A 566 2.08 -5.66 -4.32
N GLY A 567 1.92 -5.23 -3.08
CA GLY A 567 2.50 -5.85 -1.89
C GLY A 567 4.02 -5.77 -1.74
N ASN A 568 4.70 -4.95 -2.54
CA ASN A 568 6.14 -4.70 -2.42
C ASN A 568 6.41 -3.28 -1.96
N ASP A 569 7.39 -3.13 -1.08
CA ASP A 569 7.78 -1.83 -0.54
C ASP A 569 8.32 -0.90 -1.63
N VAL A 570 8.00 0.37 -1.52
CA VAL A 570 8.44 1.42 -2.45
C VAL A 570 9.58 2.20 -1.82
N MET A 571 10.75 2.13 -2.44
CA MET A 571 11.91 2.93 -2.06
C MET A 571 11.77 4.32 -2.69
N PHE A 572 11.38 5.30 -1.89
CA PHE A 572 11.17 6.66 -2.37
C PHE A 572 12.48 7.43 -2.49
N ASP A 573 12.65 8.04 -3.66
CA ASP A 573 13.69 9.01 -3.95
C ASP A 573 13.05 10.26 -4.59
N GLU A 574 13.38 11.44 -4.11
CA GLU A 574 12.90 12.72 -4.65
C GLU A 574 13.27 12.90 -6.14
N ALA A 575 14.35 12.27 -6.60
CA ALA A 575 14.73 12.24 -8.01
C ALA A 575 13.65 11.65 -8.93
N LEU A 576 12.78 10.77 -8.39
CA LEU A 576 11.64 10.24 -9.14
C LEU A 576 10.58 11.32 -9.43
N CYS A 577 10.38 12.26 -8.50
CA CYS A 577 9.50 13.42 -8.71
C CYS A 577 10.06 14.33 -9.80
N GLU A 578 11.37 14.54 -9.80
CA GLU A 578 12.06 15.30 -10.86
C GLU A 578 11.93 14.62 -12.22
N GLN A 579 12.09 13.31 -12.27
CA GLN A 579 11.85 12.52 -13.50
C GLN A 579 10.42 12.70 -13.99
N GLY A 580 9.42 12.71 -13.09
CA GLY A 580 8.03 12.94 -13.44
C GLY A 580 7.78 14.34 -14.01
N ARG A 581 8.36 15.37 -13.40
CA ARG A 581 8.33 16.74 -13.95
C ARG A 581 8.98 16.82 -15.34
N ASN A 582 10.12 16.15 -15.51
CA ASN A 582 10.81 16.12 -16.80
C ASN A 582 10.01 15.40 -17.88
N PHE A 583 9.24 14.38 -17.50
CA PHE A 583 8.30 13.74 -18.41
C PHE A 583 7.16 14.68 -18.84
N GLY A 584 6.57 15.42 -17.88
CA GLY A 584 5.60 16.48 -18.20
C GLY A 584 6.17 17.52 -19.17
N ASN A 585 7.41 17.97 -18.94
CA ASN A 585 8.11 18.87 -19.86
C ASN A 585 8.32 18.24 -21.26
N LYS A 586 8.61 16.94 -21.33
CA LYS A 586 8.77 16.23 -22.61
C LYS A 586 7.45 16.18 -23.40
N ILE A 587 6.34 15.91 -22.71
CA ILE A 587 5.00 15.91 -23.31
C ILE A 587 4.67 17.31 -23.85
N TRP A 588 4.93 18.33 -23.03
CA TRP A 588 4.69 19.71 -23.39
C TRP A 588 5.48 20.17 -24.61
N ASN A 589 6.76 19.86 -24.63
CA ASN A 589 7.64 20.23 -25.77
C ASN A 589 7.29 19.49 -27.04
N ALA A 590 6.88 18.21 -26.96
CA ALA A 590 6.41 17.45 -28.10
C ALA A 590 5.11 18.05 -28.65
N TYR A 591 4.19 18.47 -27.79
CA TYR A 591 2.97 19.16 -28.22
C TYR A 591 3.27 20.51 -28.88
N ARG A 592 4.13 21.33 -28.28
CA ARG A 592 4.55 22.61 -28.89
C ARG A 592 5.15 22.43 -30.29
N LEU A 593 5.94 21.38 -30.46
CA LEU A 593 6.51 21.05 -31.78
C LEU A 593 5.40 20.78 -32.79
N VAL A 594 4.45 19.90 -32.47
CA VAL A 594 3.35 19.51 -33.37
C VAL A 594 2.40 20.68 -33.62
N ASN A 595 2.05 21.44 -32.58
CA ASN A 595 1.17 22.61 -32.67
C ASN A 595 1.77 23.76 -33.51
N GLY A 596 3.08 23.78 -33.67
CA GLY A 596 3.80 24.73 -34.54
C GLY A 596 3.85 24.35 -36.02
N TRP A 597 3.36 23.19 -36.40
CA TRP A 597 3.33 22.78 -37.82
C TRP A 597 2.16 23.41 -38.54
N SER A 598 2.34 23.61 -39.83
CA SER A 598 1.26 23.99 -40.79
C SER A 598 0.99 22.84 -41.74
N ALA A 599 -0.26 22.54 -42.00
CA ALA A 599 -0.67 21.51 -42.96
C ALA A 599 -0.77 22.06 -44.39
N ASP A 600 -0.25 21.32 -45.37
CA ASP A 600 -0.52 21.57 -46.79
C ASP A 600 -1.58 20.57 -47.32
N GLY A 601 -2.79 21.08 -47.54
CA GLY A 601 -3.91 20.26 -48.06
C GLY A 601 -3.73 19.78 -49.52
N ASN A 602 -2.78 20.32 -50.24
CA ASN A 602 -2.51 19.95 -51.65
C ASN A 602 -1.31 19.01 -51.78
N ALA A 603 -0.50 18.86 -50.75
CA ALA A 603 0.66 17.97 -50.77
C ALA A 603 0.20 16.51 -50.70
N ALA A 604 0.73 15.67 -51.60
CA ALA A 604 0.59 14.22 -51.48
C ALA A 604 1.36 13.72 -50.26
N GLN A 605 0.81 12.73 -49.57
CA GLN A 605 1.50 12.13 -48.43
C GLN A 605 2.82 11.50 -48.92
N ASP A 606 3.91 11.89 -48.27
CA ASP A 606 5.23 11.29 -48.51
C ASP A 606 5.22 9.83 -48.02
N GLU A 607 5.86 8.94 -48.77
CA GLU A 607 5.91 7.50 -48.51
C GLU A 607 6.56 7.22 -47.12
N ASN A 608 7.60 7.95 -46.75
CA ASN A 608 8.19 7.88 -45.38
C ASN A 608 7.15 8.19 -44.30
N ASN A 609 6.35 9.25 -44.51
CA ASN A 609 5.33 9.67 -43.58
C ASN A 609 4.18 8.66 -43.48
N ARG A 610 3.77 8.10 -44.64
CA ARG A 610 2.76 7.04 -44.71
C ARG A 610 3.18 5.82 -43.91
N LEU A 611 4.40 5.34 -44.07
CA LEU A 611 4.97 4.19 -43.37
C LEU A 611 5.11 4.46 -41.87
N ALA A 612 5.53 5.67 -41.48
CA ALA A 612 5.64 6.07 -40.11
C ALA A 612 4.27 6.10 -39.40
N VAL A 613 3.25 6.65 -40.04
CA VAL A 613 1.86 6.68 -39.54
C VAL A 613 1.32 5.26 -39.35
N GLU A 614 1.54 4.39 -40.32
CA GLU A 614 1.06 3.01 -40.27
C GLU A 614 1.75 2.24 -39.14
N TRP A 615 3.10 2.34 -39.05
CA TRP A 615 3.84 1.72 -37.99
C TRP A 615 3.40 2.20 -36.60
N PHE A 616 3.25 3.52 -36.39
CA PHE A 616 2.87 4.01 -35.06
C PHE A 616 1.44 3.62 -34.68
N ARG A 617 0.53 3.52 -35.65
CA ARG A 617 -0.82 3.00 -35.43
C ARG A 617 -0.79 1.58 -34.89
N GLN A 618 0.06 0.70 -35.42
CA GLN A 618 0.23 -0.67 -34.95
C GLN A 618 0.88 -0.69 -33.57
N THR A 619 1.90 0.11 -33.35
CA THR A 619 2.61 0.24 -32.05
C THR A 619 1.68 0.72 -30.94
N LEU A 620 0.85 1.72 -31.23
CA LEU A 620 -0.21 2.19 -30.31
C LEU A 620 -1.19 1.06 -29.99
N GLY A 621 -1.63 0.29 -31.00
CA GLY A 621 -2.53 -0.85 -30.79
C GLY A 621 -1.95 -1.92 -29.86
N VAL A 622 -0.67 -2.27 -30.04
CA VAL A 622 0.04 -3.21 -29.14
C VAL A 622 0.09 -2.67 -27.74
N ALA A 623 0.49 -1.40 -27.56
CA ALA A 623 0.60 -0.78 -26.25
C ALA A 623 -0.77 -0.71 -25.53
N LEU A 624 -1.86 -0.40 -26.23
CA LEU A 624 -3.21 -0.37 -25.66
C LEU A 624 -3.65 -1.75 -25.15
N ARG A 625 -3.36 -2.84 -25.88
CA ARG A 625 -3.62 -4.21 -25.40
C ARG A 625 -2.81 -4.54 -24.17
N GLN A 626 -1.50 -4.24 -24.20
CA GLN A 626 -0.64 -4.50 -23.05
C GLN A 626 -1.09 -3.73 -21.79
N ILE A 627 -1.45 -2.46 -21.94
CA ILE A 627 -1.98 -1.65 -20.83
C ILE A 627 -3.28 -2.25 -20.28
N ALA A 628 -4.17 -2.72 -21.16
CA ALA A 628 -5.42 -3.36 -20.74
C ALA A 628 -5.17 -4.65 -19.95
N ASP A 629 -4.24 -5.49 -20.41
CA ASP A 629 -3.85 -6.74 -19.75
C ASP A 629 -3.17 -6.47 -18.40
N ASP A 630 -2.32 -5.44 -18.32
CA ASP A 630 -1.65 -5.03 -17.08
C ASP A 630 -2.65 -4.54 -16.04
N PHE A 631 -3.64 -3.76 -16.44
CA PHE A 631 -4.73 -3.37 -15.53
C PHE A 631 -5.60 -4.55 -15.09
N GLY A 632 -5.96 -5.46 -16.01
CA GLY A 632 -6.71 -6.68 -15.69
C GLY A 632 -6.00 -7.59 -14.69
N SER A 633 -4.66 -7.48 -14.64
CA SER A 633 -3.80 -8.22 -13.71
C SER A 633 -3.31 -7.38 -12.54
N TYR A 634 -3.83 -6.16 -12.34
CA TYR A 634 -3.41 -5.21 -11.31
C TYR A 634 -1.91 -4.83 -11.35
N ARG A 635 -1.27 -4.91 -12.51
CA ARG A 635 0.10 -4.45 -12.74
C ARG A 635 0.13 -2.97 -13.16
N ILE A 636 -0.36 -2.10 -12.29
CA ILE A 636 -0.58 -0.67 -12.59
C ILE A 636 0.74 0.05 -12.93
N SER A 637 1.83 -0.28 -12.24
CA SER A 637 3.17 0.24 -12.55
C SER A 637 3.63 -0.14 -13.97
N GLU A 638 3.39 -1.37 -14.39
CA GLU A 638 3.75 -1.84 -15.72
C GLU A 638 2.89 -1.17 -16.80
N ALA A 639 1.59 -1.00 -16.54
CA ALA A 639 0.71 -0.23 -17.42
C ALA A 639 1.24 1.20 -17.64
N PHE A 640 1.68 1.86 -16.54
CA PHE A 640 2.29 3.18 -16.62
C PHE A 640 3.62 3.18 -17.40
N LYS A 641 4.51 2.21 -17.16
CA LYS A 641 5.78 2.09 -17.88
C LYS A 641 5.57 1.88 -19.37
N THR A 642 4.55 1.10 -19.75
CA THR A 642 4.16 0.90 -21.15
C THR A 642 3.69 2.22 -21.77
N ALA A 643 2.83 3.00 -21.08
CA ALA A 643 2.38 4.31 -21.55
C ALA A 643 3.54 5.32 -21.64
N TYR A 644 4.44 5.31 -20.64
CA TYR A 644 5.65 6.14 -20.63
C TYR A 644 6.55 5.85 -21.83
N LYS A 645 6.88 4.58 -22.07
CA LYS A 645 7.71 4.15 -23.21
C LYS A 645 7.06 4.49 -24.55
N LEU A 646 5.77 4.22 -24.69
CA LEU A 646 5.00 4.55 -25.88
C LEU A 646 5.13 6.05 -26.23
N PHE A 647 5.02 6.93 -25.23
CA PHE A 647 5.15 8.37 -25.47
C PHE A 647 6.61 8.80 -25.65
N TRP A 648 7.50 8.42 -24.74
CA TRP A 648 8.87 8.92 -24.71
C TRP A 648 9.72 8.37 -25.85
N ASP A 649 9.73 7.04 -26.03
CA ASP A 649 10.59 6.37 -27.00
C ASP A 649 9.92 6.27 -28.37
N ASP A 650 8.71 5.70 -28.43
CA ASP A 650 8.10 5.35 -29.71
C ASP A 650 7.47 6.57 -30.39
N PHE A 651 6.73 7.42 -29.65
CA PHE A 651 6.11 8.60 -30.26
C PHE A 651 7.11 9.75 -30.41
N SER A 652 7.63 10.26 -29.29
CA SER A 652 8.47 11.46 -29.31
C SER A 652 9.88 11.18 -29.81
N GLY A 653 10.47 10.03 -29.47
CA GLY A 653 11.84 9.65 -29.86
C GLY A 653 11.97 9.10 -31.27
N LEU A 654 10.90 8.54 -31.82
CA LEU A 654 10.97 7.88 -33.11
C LEU A 654 9.95 8.42 -34.11
N TYR A 655 8.63 8.32 -33.83
CA TYR A 655 7.58 8.75 -34.77
C TYR A 655 7.72 10.21 -35.17
N LEU A 656 7.80 11.14 -34.19
CA LEU A 656 7.93 12.57 -34.52
C LEU A 656 9.20 12.86 -35.31
N GLU A 657 10.31 12.18 -35.02
CA GLU A 657 11.55 12.33 -35.77
C GLU A 657 11.41 11.84 -37.24
N MET A 658 10.62 10.78 -37.48
CA MET A 658 10.33 10.29 -38.84
C MET A 658 9.48 11.27 -39.64
N VAL A 659 8.45 11.89 -39.02
CA VAL A 659 7.47 12.71 -39.75
C VAL A 659 7.75 14.20 -39.73
N LYS A 660 8.54 14.71 -38.78
CA LYS A 660 8.76 16.16 -38.69
C LYS A 660 9.22 16.79 -40.00
N PRO A 661 8.55 17.88 -40.43
CA PRO A 661 8.95 18.60 -41.61
C PRO A 661 10.28 19.34 -41.42
N ALA A 662 10.93 19.74 -42.49
CA ALA A 662 12.05 20.66 -42.42
C ALA A 662 11.61 22.01 -41.81
N TYR A 663 12.50 22.69 -41.10
CA TYR A 663 12.15 23.93 -40.41
C TYR A 663 11.47 24.94 -41.32
N GLY A 664 10.31 25.42 -40.91
CA GLY A 664 9.52 26.39 -41.66
C GLY A 664 8.79 25.84 -42.89
N GLN A 665 8.85 24.53 -43.13
CA GLN A 665 8.07 23.88 -44.21
C GLN A 665 6.79 23.26 -43.68
N PRO A 666 5.69 23.26 -44.48
CA PRO A 666 4.47 22.58 -44.11
C PRO A 666 4.63 21.05 -44.20
N ILE A 667 3.77 20.33 -43.46
CA ILE A 667 3.62 18.88 -43.56
C ILE A 667 2.38 18.54 -44.38
N ASP A 668 2.32 17.37 -45.02
CA ASP A 668 1.11 16.90 -45.72
C ASP A 668 -0.07 16.75 -44.72
N ALA A 669 -1.28 17.08 -45.19
CA ALA A 669 -2.48 17.07 -44.35
C ALA A 669 -2.79 15.69 -43.74
N PRO A 670 -2.70 14.54 -44.46
CA PRO A 670 -2.95 13.23 -43.89
C PRO A 670 -2.02 12.88 -42.71
N THR A 671 -0.74 13.23 -42.80
CA THR A 671 0.23 13.03 -41.69
C THR A 671 -0.04 13.97 -40.53
N PHE A 672 -0.40 15.23 -40.80
CA PHE A 672 -0.78 16.17 -39.76
C PHE A 672 -2.00 15.69 -38.95
N GLU A 673 -3.07 15.28 -39.63
CA GLU A 673 -4.29 14.76 -39.01
C GLU A 673 -4.03 13.47 -38.19
N ALA A 674 -3.25 12.54 -38.76
CA ALA A 674 -2.86 11.33 -38.06
C ALA A 674 -2.07 11.63 -36.80
N THR A 675 -1.11 12.59 -36.86
CA THR A 675 -0.32 13.00 -35.69
C THR A 675 -1.17 13.60 -34.55
N HIS A 676 -2.13 14.45 -34.91
CA HIS A 676 -3.09 15.01 -33.95
C HIS A 676 -3.98 13.93 -33.32
N THR A 677 -4.43 12.95 -34.13
CA THR A 677 -5.22 11.82 -33.61
C THR A 677 -4.41 10.94 -32.67
N PHE A 678 -3.13 10.72 -32.97
CA PHE A 678 -2.23 10.00 -32.07
C PHE A 678 -1.99 10.77 -30.79
N PHE A 679 -1.80 12.08 -30.88
CA PHE A 679 -1.60 12.92 -29.71
C PHE A 679 -2.84 12.89 -28.78
N ASP A 680 -4.05 13.01 -29.35
CA ASP A 680 -5.30 12.87 -28.60
C ASP A 680 -5.38 11.51 -27.89
N SER A 681 -5.06 10.42 -28.60
CA SER A 681 -5.06 9.07 -28.03
C SER A 681 -4.03 8.92 -26.91
N LEU A 682 -2.82 9.46 -27.08
CA LEU A 682 -1.76 9.42 -26.07
C LEU A 682 -2.14 10.23 -24.82
N MET A 683 -2.78 11.39 -24.96
CA MET A 683 -3.28 12.15 -23.82
C MET A 683 -4.33 11.35 -23.04
N ARG A 684 -5.25 10.68 -23.72
CA ARG A 684 -6.25 9.82 -23.07
C ARG A 684 -5.64 8.62 -22.37
N VAL A 685 -4.60 8.00 -22.94
CA VAL A 685 -3.85 6.89 -22.32
C VAL A 685 -3.10 7.35 -21.06
N LEU A 686 -2.50 8.54 -21.07
CA LEU A 686 -1.71 9.09 -19.97
C LEU A 686 -2.57 9.73 -18.87
N HIS A 687 -3.80 10.15 -19.19
CA HIS A 687 -4.64 10.92 -18.26
C HIS A 687 -4.88 10.25 -16.90
N PRO A 688 -5.13 8.94 -16.78
CA PRO A 688 -5.28 8.33 -15.47
C PRO A 688 -4.05 8.50 -14.56
N PHE A 689 -2.86 8.60 -15.15
CA PHE A 689 -1.59 8.71 -14.44
C PHE A 689 -1.17 10.16 -14.20
N MET A 690 -1.35 11.03 -15.20
CA MET A 690 -0.91 12.43 -15.19
C MET A 690 -2.06 13.36 -15.65
N PRO A 691 -3.04 13.58 -14.78
CA PRO A 691 -4.31 14.21 -15.19
C PRO A 691 -4.21 15.67 -15.60
N PHE A 692 -3.27 16.44 -15.05
CA PHE A 692 -3.24 17.87 -15.26
C PHE A 692 -2.62 18.29 -16.60
N VAL A 693 -1.42 17.81 -16.90
CA VAL A 693 -0.76 18.12 -18.18
C VAL A 693 -1.56 17.59 -19.37
N THR A 694 -2.20 16.44 -19.20
CA THR A 694 -3.02 15.83 -20.26
C THR A 694 -4.32 16.58 -20.47
N GLU A 695 -4.98 17.11 -19.45
CA GLU A 695 -6.16 17.95 -19.59
C GLU A 695 -5.82 19.25 -20.33
N GLU A 696 -4.76 19.96 -19.92
CA GLU A 696 -4.35 21.22 -20.52
C GLU A 696 -4.09 21.06 -22.04
N ILE A 697 -3.32 20.03 -22.40
CA ILE A 697 -3.02 19.76 -23.81
C ILE A 697 -4.27 19.31 -24.59
N TRP A 698 -5.08 18.43 -24.00
CA TRP A 698 -6.25 17.89 -24.68
C TRP A 698 -7.31 18.98 -24.97
N GLN A 699 -7.43 19.95 -24.10
CA GLN A 699 -8.32 21.10 -24.29
C GLN A 699 -7.83 22.05 -25.41
N ASP A 700 -6.51 22.17 -25.61
CA ASP A 700 -5.94 23.04 -26.65
C ASP A 700 -5.85 22.30 -28.02
N LEU A 701 -5.84 20.96 -28.01
CA LEU A 701 -5.66 20.11 -29.19
C LEU A 701 -6.81 20.28 -30.21
N ALA A 702 -8.01 20.54 -29.75
CA ALA A 702 -9.19 20.77 -30.58
C ALA A 702 -10.22 21.66 -29.85
N PRO A 703 -11.09 22.39 -30.58
CA PRO A 703 -12.18 23.13 -29.93
C PRO A 703 -13.07 22.19 -29.10
N ARG A 704 -13.30 22.55 -27.83
CA ARG A 704 -14.13 21.80 -26.89
C ARG A 704 -15.36 22.64 -26.48
N LYS A 705 -16.44 21.96 -26.17
CA LYS A 705 -17.62 22.60 -25.57
C LYS A 705 -17.38 22.85 -24.09
N GLU A 706 -18.13 23.79 -23.55
CA GLU A 706 -18.13 24.01 -22.08
C GLU A 706 -18.58 22.71 -21.38
N GLY A 707 -17.86 22.31 -20.32
CA GLY A 707 -18.07 21.05 -19.58
C GLY A 707 -17.40 19.82 -20.18
N GLU A 708 -16.87 19.88 -21.43
CA GLU A 708 -16.09 18.76 -21.95
C GLU A 708 -14.71 18.65 -21.28
N SER A 709 -14.34 17.45 -20.90
CA SER A 709 -13.05 17.12 -20.25
C SER A 709 -12.57 15.76 -20.69
N ILE A 710 -11.25 15.63 -20.76
CA ILE A 710 -10.58 14.33 -20.97
C ILE A 710 -10.94 13.32 -19.88
N THR A 711 -11.26 13.80 -18.67
CA THR A 711 -11.68 12.97 -17.53
C THR A 711 -12.86 12.06 -17.84
N VAL A 712 -13.75 12.46 -18.75
CA VAL A 712 -14.94 11.69 -19.18
C VAL A 712 -14.85 11.24 -20.63
N ALA A 713 -13.73 11.50 -21.31
CA ALA A 713 -13.51 11.03 -22.68
C ALA A 713 -13.26 9.51 -22.70
N SER A 714 -13.72 8.84 -23.76
CA SER A 714 -13.54 7.39 -23.88
C SER A 714 -12.07 6.99 -24.07
N MET A 715 -11.63 5.91 -23.43
CA MET A 715 -10.31 5.32 -23.67
C MET A 715 -10.17 4.89 -25.13
N PRO A 716 -9.00 5.11 -25.77
CA PRO A 716 -8.73 4.59 -27.10
C PRO A 716 -8.85 3.06 -27.14
N GLN A 717 -9.40 2.54 -28.23
CA GLN A 717 -9.52 1.10 -28.43
C GLN A 717 -8.41 0.60 -29.36
N PRO A 718 -7.82 -0.58 -29.09
CA PRO A 718 -6.81 -1.15 -29.96
C PRO A 718 -7.44 -1.58 -31.29
N ALA A 719 -6.79 -1.19 -32.40
CA ALA A 719 -7.12 -1.71 -33.73
C ALA A 719 -6.58 -3.14 -33.91
N GLU A 720 -6.91 -3.78 -35.03
CA GLU A 720 -6.27 -5.02 -35.46
C GLU A 720 -4.75 -4.81 -35.63
N ILE A 721 -3.96 -5.77 -35.17
CA ILE A 721 -2.50 -5.66 -35.16
C ILE A 721 -1.91 -6.52 -36.28
N ASP A 722 -1.12 -5.87 -37.14
CA ASP A 722 -0.28 -6.53 -38.12
C ASP A 722 1.12 -6.82 -37.54
N GLY A 723 1.30 -8.06 -37.07
CA GLY A 723 2.58 -8.49 -36.49
C GLY A 723 3.71 -8.59 -37.53
N GLN A 724 3.41 -8.80 -38.84
CA GLN A 724 4.43 -8.83 -39.88
C GLN A 724 4.98 -7.42 -40.12
N LEU A 725 4.13 -6.42 -40.24
CA LEU A 725 4.52 -5.01 -40.38
C LEU A 725 5.46 -4.60 -39.25
N LEU A 726 5.09 -4.92 -37.97
CA LEU A 726 5.93 -4.59 -36.84
C LEU A 726 7.28 -5.29 -36.86
N ALA A 727 7.32 -6.57 -37.22
CA ALA A 727 8.58 -7.33 -37.32
C ALA A 727 9.48 -6.77 -38.42
N ARG A 728 8.93 -6.39 -39.56
CA ARG A 728 9.66 -5.76 -40.67
C ARG A 728 10.20 -4.38 -40.30
N PHE A 729 9.40 -3.56 -39.59
CA PHE A 729 9.87 -2.27 -39.11
C PHE A 729 10.98 -2.41 -38.10
N GLU A 730 10.95 -3.44 -37.23
CA GLU A 730 12.04 -3.69 -36.25
C GLU A 730 13.37 -3.94 -36.98
N LEU A 731 13.37 -4.68 -38.09
CA LEU A 731 14.57 -4.84 -38.93
C LEU A 731 15.09 -3.50 -39.46
N ALA A 732 14.19 -2.63 -39.94
CA ALA A 732 14.57 -1.29 -40.36
C ALA A 732 15.17 -0.45 -39.24
N ARG A 733 14.62 -0.55 -38.00
CA ARG A 733 15.12 0.11 -36.82
C ARG A 733 16.51 -0.38 -36.39
N GLU A 734 16.78 -1.68 -36.52
CA GLU A 734 18.09 -2.27 -36.28
C GLU A 734 19.11 -1.75 -37.29
N VAL A 735 18.75 -1.61 -38.57
CA VAL A 735 19.62 -1.01 -39.61
C VAL A 735 19.95 0.43 -39.27
N ILE A 736 18.95 1.26 -38.91
CA ILE A 736 19.13 2.66 -38.52
C ILE A 736 20.10 2.76 -37.34
N SER A 737 19.91 1.93 -36.33
CA SER A 737 20.76 1.88 -35.14
C SER A 737 22.20 1.49 -35.51
N SER A 738 22.36 0.49 -36.38
CA SER A 738 23.68 0.03 -36.83
C SER A 738 24.44 1.10 -37.62
N VAL A 739 23.75 1.84 -38.51
CA VAL A 739 24.37 2.98 -39.22
C VAL A 739 24.79 4.08 -38.24
N ARG A 740 23.97 4.41 -37.24
CA ARG A 740 24.35 5.38 -36.18
C ARG A 740 25.55 4.89 -35.38
N ASN A 741 25.65 3.61 -35.10
CA ASN A 741 26.82 3.02 -34.44
C ASN A 741 28.07 3.12 -35.31
N VAL A 742 27.96 2.87 -36.61
CA VAL A 742 29.09 3.08 -37.57
C VAL A 742 29.55 4.55 -37.52
N ARG A 743 28.61 5.51 -37.54
CA ARG A 743 28.96 6.94 -37.42
C ARG A 743 29.74 7.23 -36.13
N ASN A 744 29.26 6.76 -35.00
CA ASN A 744 29.93 6.97 -33.70
C ASN A 744 31.32 6.32 -33.67
N GLN A 745 31.46 5.11 -34.18
CA GLN A 745 32.71 4.38 -34.21
C GLN A 745 33.76 4.99 -35.12
N LYS A 746 33.32 5.60 -36.23
CA LYS A 746 34.18 6.23 -37.23
C LYS A 746 34.28 7.76 -37.06
N ASN A 747 33.69 8.33 -35.97
CA ASN A 747 33.66 9.78 -35.70
C ASN A 747 33.06 10.61 -36.87
N LEU A 748 32.08 10.08 -37.58
CA LEU A 748 31.41 10.77 -38.69
C LEU A 748 30.35 11.73 -38.16
N PRO A 749 30.33 13.00 -38.61
CA PRO A 749 29.30 13.96 -38.21
C PRO A 749 27.87 13.48 -38.54
N GLN A 750 26.93 13.76 -37.66
CA GLN A 750 25.53 13.38 -37.90
C GLN A 750 24.92 14.07 -39.13
N LYS A 751 25.42 15.26 -39.47
CA LYS A 751 24.97 16.03 -40.65
C LYS A 751 25.54 15.54 -41.98
N GLU A 752 26.59 14.71 -41.97
CA GLU A 752 27.15 14.13 -43.18
C GLU A 752 26.23 13.05 -43.75
N ALA A 753 25.76 13.20 -44.98
CA ALA A 753 24.93 12.18 -45.61
C ALA A 753 25.83 11.02 -46.10
N LEU A 754 25.38 9.78 -45.83
CA LEU A 754 26.10 8.55 -46.21
C LEU A 754 25.31 7.78 -47.25
N THR A 755 25.99 6.94 -48.04
CA THR A 755 25.34 5.92 -48.88
C THR A 755 25.40 4.60 -48.15
N LEU A 756 24.33 3.83 -48.20
CA LEU A 756 24.25 2.47 -47.68
C LEU A 756 24.16 1.48 -48.82
N LYS A 757 25.04 0.48 -48.87
CA LYS A 757 24.93 -0.65 -49.81
C LYS A 757 24.43 -1.88 -49.07
N VAL A 758 23.62 -2.70 -49.73
CA VAL A 758 23.03 -3.89 -49.17
C VAL A 758 23.12 -5.10 -50.11
N ILE A 759 23.54 -6.24 -49.59
CA ILE A 759 23.32 -7.52 -50.24
C ILE A 759 21.96 -8.02 -49.74
N ALA A 760 20.92 -7.75 -50.53
CA ALA A 760 19.54 -7.98 -50.15
C ALA A 760 19.20 -9.48 -50.12
N ASP A 761 18.51 -9.89 -49.07
CA ASP A 761 17.90 -11.18 -48.88
C ASP A 761 16.45 -11.02 -48.36
N GLU A 762 15.82 -12.09 -47.92
CA GLU A 762 14.43 -12.08 -47.44
C GLU A 762 14.22 -11.21 -46.15
N ASN A 763 15.28 -10.97 -45.36
CA ASN A 763 15.25 -10.16 -44.15
C ASN A 763 15.49 -8.67 -44.47
N TYR A 764 15.84 -8.28 -45.71
CA TYR A 764 15.98 -6.87 -46.05
C TYR A 764 14.60 -6.16 -46.06
N PRO A 765 14.37 -5.15 -45.22
CA PRO A 765 13.10 -4.44 -45.12
C PRO A 765 13.01 -3.34 -46.23
N ALA A 766 12.96 -3.74 -47.51
CA ALA A 766 13.04 -2.83 -48.63
C ALA A 766 11.94 -1.76 -48.64
N GLU A 767 10.75 -2.12 -48.20
CA GLU A 767 9.59 -1.24 -48.04
C GLU A 767 9.84 -0.04 -47.11
N TYR A 768 10.73 -0.20 -46.11
CA TYR A 768 11.12 0.86 -45.18
C TYR A 768 12.37 1.65 -45.62
N ALA A 769 12.84 1.50 -46.87
CA ALA A 769 13.98 2.26 -47.39
C ALA A 769 13.82 3.78 -47.17
N PRO A 770 12.67 4.43 -47.42
CA PRO A 770 12.49 5.86 -47.17
C PRO A 770 12.72 6.24 -45.71
N VAL A 771 12.23 5.41 -44.74
CA VAL A 771 12.41 5.61 -43.31
C VAL A 771 13.87 5.48 -42.92
N MET A 772 14.55 4.43 -43.39
CA MET A 772 15.98 4.22 -43.13
C MET A 772 16.82 5.36 -43.71
N GLN A 773 16.50 5.87 -44.90
CA GLN A 773 17.20 7.00 -45.51
C GLN A 773 17.08 8.27 -44.67
N LYS A 774 15.86 8.63 -44.25
CA LYS A 774 15.62 9.82 -43.44
C LYS A 774 16.25 9.70 -42.04
N MET A 775 16.03 8.60 -41.36
CA MET A 775 16.41 8.43 -39.94
C MET A 775 17.91 8.17 -39.75
N ALA A 776 18.62 7.62 -40.74
CA ALA A 776 20.05 7.40 -40.73
C ALA A 776 20.82 8.46 -41.53
N ASN A 777 20.12 9.48 -42.05
CA ASN A 777 20.70 10.53 -42.94
C ASN A 777 21.48 9.92 -44.09
N LEU A 778 20.81 9.14 -44.97
CA LEU A 778 21.42 8.49 -46.11
C LEU A 778 21.05 9.22 -47.42
N THR A 779 21.99 9.32 -48.34
CA THR A 779 21.76 9.80 -49.73
C THR A 779 20.99 8.79 -50.56
N GLY A 780 21.11 7.49 -50.24
CA GLY A 780 20.46 6.39 -50.89
C GLY A 780 20.84 5.04 -50.31
N ILE A 781 20.05 4.00 -50.68
CA ILE A 781 20.35 2.61 -50.37
C ILE A 781 20.48 1.87 -51.70
N GLU A 782 21.67 1.30 -51.99
CA GLU A 782 21.99 0.61 -53.24
C GLU A 782 22.07 -0.90 -52.98
N THR A 783 21.31 -1.66 -53.78
CA THR A 783 21.47 -3.12 -53.78
C THR A 783 22.69 -3.53 -54.57
N VAL A 784 23.54 -4.32 -53.98
CA VAL A 784 24.78 -4.84 -54.58
C VAL A 784 24.85 -6.35 -54.45
N THR A 785 25.60 -6.98 -55.33
CA THR A 785 25.81 -8.45 -55.30
C THR A 785 27.15 -8.86 -54.71
N GLU A 786 28.08 -7.92 -54.58
CA GLU A 786 29.41 -8.18 -54.06
C GLU A 786 29.70 -7.33 -52.85
N LYS A 787 30.54 -7.85 -51.98
CA LYS A 787 31.03 -7.16 -50.78
C LYS A 787 31.95 -5.99 -51.15
N ASP A 788 31.85 -4.88 -50.40
CA ASP A 788 32.75 -3.75 -50.53
C ASP A 788 33.83 -3.86 -49.45
N PRO A 789 35.05 -4.31 -49.76
CA PRO A 789 36.08 -4.55 -48.75
C PRO A 789 36.59 -3.28 -48.08
N ALA A 790 36.35 -2.10 -48.70
CA ALA A 790 36.76 -0.81 -48.15
C ALA A 790 35.64 -0.10 -47.38
N ALA A 791 34.51 -0.75 -47.17
CA ALA A 791 33.38 -0.21 -46.45
C ALA A 791 33.32 -0.68 -44.99
N ALA A 792 32.74 0.12 -44.11
CA ALA A 792 32.34 -0.35 -42.77
C ALA A 792 31.12 -1.25 -42.94
N ALA A 793 31.25 -2.52 -42.57
CA ALA A 793 30.19 -3.50 -42.74
C ALA A 793 29.51 -3.84 -41.41
N PHE A 794 28.20 -4.17 -41.48
CA PHE A 794 27.41 -4.73 -40.36
C PHE A 794 26.36 -5.69 -40.92
N ILE A 795 25.78 -6.46 -40.04
CA ILE A 795 24.77 -7.45 -40.35
C ILE A 795 23.55 -7.22 -39.47
N VAL A 796 22.36 -7.28 -40.08
CA VAL A 796 21.09 -7.37 -39.36
C VAL A 796 20.42 -8.66 -39.79
N LYS A 797 20.23 -9.58 -38.85
CA LYS A 797 19.87 -10.98 -39.09
C LYS A 797 20.87 -11.64 -40.05
N THR A 798 20.46 -11.86 -41.30
CA THR A 798 21.31 -12.47 -42.35
C THR A 798 21.74 -11.46 -43.40
N THR A 799 21.07 -10.29 -43.47
CA THR A 799 21.30 -9.25 -44.47
C THR A 799 22.59 -8.49 -44.18
N GLN A 800 23.45 -8.36 -45.19
CA GLN A 800 24.73 -7.67 -45.08
C GLN A 800 24.66 -6.25 -45.63
N TYR A 801 25.14 -5.31 -44.83
CA TYR A 801 25.16 -3.85 -45.14
C TYR A 801 26.55 -3.30 -45.14
N PHE A 802 26.83 -2.33 -46.03
CA PHE A 802 28.12 -1.72 -46.18
C PHE A 802 27.96 -0.19 -46.27
N VAL A 803 28.70 0.55 -45.47
CA VAL A 803 28.81 2.00 -45.52
C VAL A 803 30.13 2.33 -46.22
N PRO A 804 30.18 2.83 -47.47
CA PRO A 804 31.42 3.17 -48.15
C PRO A 804 32.18 4.25 -47.38
N MET A 805 33.48 4.00 -47.17
CA MET A 805 34.35 4.89 -46.40
C MET A 805 35.39 5.49 -47.29
N ALA A 806 35.04 6.45 -48.13
CA ALA A 806 35.94 7.04 -49.13
C ALA A 806 37.36 7.41 -48.57
N GLY A 807 38.31 6.50 -48.71
CA GLY A 807 39.76 6.75 -48.51
C GLY A 807 40.28 7.01 -47.10
N LYS A 808 39.50 6.73 -46.04
CA LYS A 808 39.83 7.04 -44.66
C LYS A 808 39.88 5.81 -43.71
N ILE A 809 40.13 4.63 -44.24
CA ILE A 809 40.33 3.46 -43.36
C ILE A 809 41.80 3.24 -43.13
N ASP A 810 42.23 3.37 -41.87
CA ASP A 810 43.50 2.78 -41.41
C ASP A 810 43.28 1.27 -41.32
N ALA A 811 43.69 0.55 -42.36
CA ALA A 811 43.47 -0.87 -42.55
C ALA A 811 44.06 -1.70 -41.38
N GLU A 812 45.14 -1.20 -40.73
CA GLU A 812 45.81 -1.88 -39.64
C GLU A 812 45.05 -1.70 -38.32
N ALA A 813 44.51 -0.51 -38.08
CA ALA A 813 43.63 -0.26 -36.93
C ALA A 813 42.30 -1.00 -37.01
N GLU A 814 41.72 -1.10 -38.22
CA GLU A 814 40.48 -1.83 -38.48
C GLU A 814 40.66 -3.33 -38.33
N ARG A 815 41.76 -3.88 -38.79
CA ARG A 815 42.12 -5.31 -38.64
C ARG A 815 42.27 -5.69 -37.19
N ARG A 816 42.89 -4.83 -36.37
CA ARG A 816 43.06 -5.04 -34.92
C ARG A 816 41.70 -5.12 -34.23
N LYS A 817 40.82 -4.18 -34.56
CA LYS A 817 39.48 -4.08 -34.00
C LYS A 817 38.60 -5.27 -34.37
N LEU A 818 38.63 -5.70 -35.64
CA LEU A 818 37.91 -6.88 -36.08
C LEU A 818 38.43 -8.18 -35.44
N THR A 819 39.73 -8.23 -35.17
CA THR A 819 40.34 -9.38 -34.46
C THR A 819 39.88 -9.45 -33.00
N ASP A 820 39.81 -8.33 -32.32
CA ASP A 820 39.33 -8.24 -30.94
C ASP A 820 37.83 -8.60 -30.88
N GLU A 821 37.03 -8.13 -31.83
CA GLU A 821 35.60 -8.44 -31.93
C GLU A 821 35.35 -9.91 -32.27
N LEU A 822 36.16 -10.50 -33.14
CA LEU A 822 36.12 -11.93 -33.44
C LEU A 822 36.34 -12.76 -32.16
N SER A 823 37.39 -12.44 -31.40
CA SER A 823 37.72 -13.11 -30.14
C SER A 823 36.55 -13.00 -29.12
N TYR A 824 35.92 -11.84 -29.03
CA TYR A 824 34.76 -11.64 -28.16
C TYR A 824 33.55 -12.48 -28.60
N GLN A 825 33.21 -12.50 -29.90
CA GLN A 825 32.07 -13.26 -30.43
C GLN A 825 32.31 -14.78 -30.33
N GLU A 826 33.52 -15.25 -30.53
CA GLU A 826 33.91 -16.66 -30.35
C GLU A 826 33.81 -17.08 -28.86
N GLY A 827 34.20 -16.22 -27.92
CA GLY A 827 34.03 -16.40 -26.49
C GLY A 827 32.54 -16.43 -26.10
N PHE A 828 31.74 -15.54 -26.68
CA PHE A 828 30.29 -15.52 -26.46
C PHE A 828 29.61 -16.78 -26.97
N LEU A 829 29.93 -17.22 -28.21
CA LEU A 829 29.41 -18.46 -28.80
C LEU A 829 29.77 -19.67 -27.93
N ALA A 830 31.02 -19.77 -27.50
CA ALA A 830 31.44 -20.85 -26.60
C ALA A 830 30.65 -20.87 -25.29
N SER A 831 30.32 -19.72 -24.73
CA SER A 831 29.46 -19.58 -23.52
C SER A 831 28.02 -20.07 -23.78
N VAL A 832 27.42 -19.66 -24.90
CA VAL A 832 26.08 -20.10 -25.33
C VAL A 832 26.05 -21.61 -25.60
N MET A 833 27.04 -22.14 -26.32
CA MET A 833 27.15 -23.57 -26.61
C MET A 833 27.32 -24.39 -25.33
N LYS A 834 28.10 -23.91 -24.36
CA LYS A 834 28.27 -24.54 -23.04
C LYS A 834 26.93 -24.62 -22.30
N LYS A 835 26.07 -23.62 -22.41
CA LYS A 835 24.70 -23.68 -21.85
C LYS A 835 23.82 -24.69 -22.58
N LEU A 836 23.84 -24.67 -23.91
CA LEU A 836 23.04 -25.57 -24.74
C LEU A 836 23.51 -27.02 -24.69
N SER A 837 24.78 -27.30 -24.34
CA SER A 837 25.32 -28.64 -24.09
C SER A 837 25.09 -29.14 -22.66
N ASN A 838 24.59 -28.32 -21.77
CA ASN A 838 24.30 -28.73 -20.39
C ASN A 838 22.96 -29.48 -20.31
N GLU A 839 23.03 -30.78 -20.10
CA GLU A 839 21.83 -31.65 -20.04
C GLU A 839 20.80 -31.18 -18.98
N ARG A 840 21.25 -30.68 -17.81
CA ARG A 840 20.38 -30.15 -16.78
C ARG A 840 19.64 -28.91 -17.26
N PHE A 841 20.32 -28.03 -17.95
CA PHE A 841 19.68 -26.83 -18.52
C PHE A 841 18.64 -27.19 -19.59
N MET A 842 19.01 -28.11 -20.50
CA MET A 842 18.12 -28.56 -21.58
C MET A 842 16.86 -29.28 -21.10
N GLN A 843 16.94 -29.96 -19.95
CA GLN A 843 15.81 -30.70 -19.37
C GLN A 843 14.92 -29.83 -18.43
N SER A 844 15.47 -28.75 -17.85
CA SER A 844 14.77 -27.96 -16.82
C SER A 844 14.35 -26.57 -17.28
N ALA A 845 14.95 -26.02 -18.35
CA ALA A 845 14.62 -24.68 -18.83
C ALA A 845 13.32 -24.67 -19.66
N PRO A 846 12.48 -23.63 -19.54
CA PRO A 846 11.31 -23.46 -20.39
C PRO A 846 11.69 -23.42 -21.87
N GLU A 847 10.86 -24.02 -22.73
CA GLU A 847 11.09 -24.13 -24.17
C GLU A 847 11.42 -22.78 -24.86
N LYS A 848 10.77 -21.70 -24.40
CA LYS A 848 11.04 -20.32 -24.85
C LYS A 848 12.46 -19.84 -24.51
N VAL A 849 13.02 -20.27 -23.40
CA VAL A 849 14.40 -19.92 -22.98
C VAL A 849 15.41 -20.66 -23.79
N VAL A 850 15.17 -21.95 -24.08
CA VAL A 850 16.03 -22.76 -24.97
C VAL A 850 16.01 -22.22 -26.38
N ALA A 851 14.82 -21.84 -26.90
CA ALA A 851 14.69 -21.22 -28.23
C ALA A 851 15.47 -19.90 -28.32
N ASN A 852 15.45 -19.09 -27.26
CA ASN A 852 16.21 -17.84 -27.21
C ASN A 852 17.73 -18.06 -27.21
N GLU A 853 18.23 -19.06 -26.48
CA GLU A 853 19.67 -19.42 -26.50
C GLU A 853 20.10 -19.98 -27.87
N ARG A 854 19.25 -20.76 -28.55
CA ARG A 854 19.51 -21.19 -29.94
C ARG A 854 19.53 -20.02 -30.94
N ALA A 855 18.65 -19.04 -30.78
CA ALA A 855 18.68 -17.83 -31.61
C ALA A 855 19.97 -17.03 -31.38
N LYS A 856 20.46 -16.93 -30.13
CA LYS A 856 21.75 -16.31 -29.80
C LYS A 856 22.93 -17.05 -30.43
N GLN A 857 22.88 -18.39 -30.47
CA GLN A 857 23.90 -19.21 -31.14
C GLN A 857 23.95 -18.89 -32.64
N ALA A 858 22.80 -18.91 -33.32
CA ALA A 858 22.73 -18.64 -34.76
C ALA A 858 23.20 -17.22 -35.09
N ASP A 859 22.84 -16.23 -34.28
CA ASP A 859 23.29 -14.83 -34.42
C ASP A 859 24.82 -14.69 -34.25
N ALA A 860 25.38 -15.34 -33.24
CA ALA A 860 26.84 -15.32 -32.99
C ALA A 860 27.62 -16.02 -34.11
N GLU A 861 27.15 -17.19 -34.59
CA GLU A 861 27.76 -17.91 -35.70
C GLU A 861 27.76 -17.08 -37.00
N ALA A 862 26.64 -16.38 -37.31
CA ALA A 862 26.55 -15.49 -38.45
C ALA A 862 27.52 -14.30 -38.35
N LYS A 863 27.62 -13.68 -37.16
CA LYS A 863 28.54 -12.58 -36.87
C LYS A 863 30.03 -13.02 -37.02
N ILE A 864 30.38 -14.17 -36.50
CA ILE A 864 31.74 -14.74 -36.61
C ILE A 864 32.12 -14.98 -38.08
N ALA A 865 31.20 -15.54 -38.86
CA ALA A 865 31.43 -15.78 -40.30
C ALA A 865 31.64 -14.46 -41.05
N ALA A 866 30.86 -13.42 -40.76
CA ALA A 866 30.99 -12.12 -41.34
C ALA A 866 32.31 -11.42 -40.96
N ILE A 867 32.70 -11.45 -39.71
CA ILE A 867 33.95 -10.84 -39.26
C ILE A 867 35.16 -11.55 -39.89
N LYS A 868 35.15 -12.89 -40.01
CA LYS A 868 36.19 -13.65 -40.69
C LYS A 868 36.33 -13.26 -42.17
N ALA A 869 35.19 -13.12 -42.86
CA ALA A 869 35.16 -12.66 -44.27
C ALA A 869 35.70 -11.22 -44.41
N GLN A 870 35.44 -10.34 -43.44
CA GLN A 870 35.99 -8.97 -43.43
C GLN A 870 37.51 -8.97 -43.18
N LEU A 871 38.01 -9.80 -42.31
CA LEU A 871 39.43 -9.95 -42.05
C LEU A 871 40.18 -10.51 -43.26
N GLU A 872 39.61 -11.45 -44.01
CA GLU A 872 40.13 -11.91 -45.31
C GLU A 872 40.13 -10.81 -46.37
N ALA A 873 39.14 -9.95 -46.41
CA ALA A 873 39.05 -8.85 -47.36
C ALA A 873 40.07 -7.70 -47.04
N LEU A 874 40.57 -7.61 -45.83
CA LEU A 874 41.60 -6.65 -45.40
C LEU A 874 43.01 -7.26 -45.44
N SER A 875 43.17 -8.50 -45.78
CA SER A 875 44.47 -9.14 -46.01
C SER A 875 44.93 -9.01 -47.49
#